data_049f0e155dc77ae6175db43859f659ab
#
_entry.id   049f0e155dc77ae6175db43859f659ab
#
_cell.length_a   1.000
_cell.length_b   1.000
_cell.length_c   1.000
_cell.angle_alpha   90.00
_cell.angle_beta   90.00
_cell.angle_gamma   90.00
#
_symmetry.space_group_name_H-M   'P 1'
#
loop_
_entity.id
_entity.type
_entity.pdbx_description
1 polymer ?
#
loop_
_entity_poly.entity_id
_entity_poly.type
_entity_poly.pdbx_seq_one_letter_code
_entity_poly.pdbx_strand_id
1 'polypeptide(L)'
;MTNKKNNTNPEKLLKIAIEFIQNNQFELALKMLKEARANFPKEFSFINLLAQISLRNNHLNDGINLLKKSLEINKNQPLALLDLGIALSLNNQLDEAIVYFDKSTKLDPRNLKALSRKAVTLRKINRFNEAIECFQKIIDLSSDYIDAYIQKAELLYVIGKLEESLYIYQQAIKIDIENADLYIRCAIIFNKLGRVDEAISSYYKSIEMKPKDSVGYKGLGYIYKALRKYDQSYLYLKKAININPDYEVYSNLGQLCCQMGNYKEGIIYYDKANMFETGKAEAYCLKAYAQIAEDNITQAISSFDKAIENEKDHAFTFGERLYWKNNICDWSNFEHDLNFINLKTKENKCISPPLAACSFSDDPEIQKLGAELFVNQRFPSDKSLGPINKYSKNKRIKIGYFSGDFRDHPVAYLVTELFEKHDKSKFELFAFSVSDRIESETRLRIEKPFDEFIDVANLSDKDVALLAREKKIDIAIDLGGFTKNSRPSIFSMKVAPIQINYLGYPGTTGADYIDYNISDKFIIPEELQKYYTEKIIYLPKCFQPNEEKLTLGKKIFSRESEGLPETAFIFSCFNNSWKITPKIFKLWMNLLSVVDGSVLWFPGFSQVAINNLRSESVKLGIDQNRLIFSTKENLREDYYSKIKLADIFLDCFPYGAHTTASDFLRSGVPIVTLRGTTFPSRVASSLLINLNLSELIATTELNYESLAIELARNPKYFEEVKAKLIKNINSSTLFNTAQYAKSIESSYIQAYDRYHNCLKPDHIEAI
;
A
#
# COMPACT_ATOMS: atom_id res chain seq x y z
N MET A 1 64.12 67.39 17.27
CA MET A 1 62.94 66.58 17.60
C MET A 1 63.23 65.19 17.16
N THR A 2 63.63 64.38 18.11
CA THR A 2 64.16 63.04 17.90
C THR A 2 63.03 62.00 17.72
N ASN A 3 63.00 61.32 16.53
CA ASN A 3 62.15 60.16 16.26
C ASN A 3 62.50 59.00 17.22
N LYS A 4 61.78 58.83 18.27
CA LYS A 4 61.77 57.56 19.02
C LYS A 4 61.08 56.47 18.18
N LYS A 5 61.84 55.74 17.36
CA LYS A 5 61.46 54.43 16.93
C LYS A 5 61.29 53.56 18.13
N ASN A 6 60.06 53.36 18.60
CA ASN A 6 59.75 52.33 19.59
C ASN A 6 60.08 50.96 18.95
N ASN A 7 61.22 50.39 19.33
CA ASN A 7 61.68 49.07 18.95
C ASN A 7 60.84 48.02 19.72
N THR A 8 59.56 47.91 19.46
CA THR A 8 58.67 46.89 20.00
C THR A 8 58.83 45.64 19.16
N ASN A 9 59.41 44.59 19.75
CA ASN A 9 59.55 43.25 19.12
C ASN A 9 58.19 42.69 18.73
N PRO A 10 57.96 42.24 17.43
CA PRO A 10 56.74 41.67 16.97
C PRO A 10 56.21 40.54 17.87
N GLU A 11 57.08 39.69 18.43
CA GLU A 11 56.72 38.59 19.34
C GLU A 11 56.06 39.07 20.64
N LYS A 12 56.54 40.23 21.18
CA LYS A 12 55.97 40.83 22.38
C LYS A 12 54.58 41.39 22.13
N LEU A 13 54.37 41.99 20.97
CA LEU A 13 53.06 42.48 20.54
C LEU A 13 52.08 41.34 20.30
N LEU A 14 52.54 40.23 19.72
CA LEU A 14 51.72 39.02 19.54
C LEU A 14 51.25 38.45 20.87
N LYS A 15 52.15 38.32 21.88
CA LYS A 15 51.79 37.84 23.22
C LYS A 15 50.70 38.68 23.88
N ILE A 16 50.86 40.01 23.83
CA ILE A 16 49.87 40.96 24.35
C ILE A 16 48.54 40.87 23.62
N ALA A 17 48.55 40.72 22.31
CA ALA A 17 47.32 40.54 21.52
C ALA A 17 46.57 39.23 21.86
N ILE A 18 47.31 38.16 22.03
CA ILE A 18 46.75 36.86 22.44
C ILE A 18 46.14 36.98 23.85
N GLU A 19 46.81 37.67 24.78
CA GLU A 19 46.30 37.91 26.13
C GLU A 19 44.98 38.72 26.12
N PHE A 20 44.91 39.79 25.31
CA PHE A 20 43.66 40.54 25.11
C PHE A 20 42.54 39.66 24.52
N ILE A 21 42.84 38.79 23.55
CA ILE A 21 41.88 37.87 22.96
C ILE A 21 41.38 36.83 24.01
N GLN A 22 42.29 36.29 24.83
CA GLN A 22 41.97 35.34 25.89
C GLN A 22 41.08 35.97 26.97
N ASN A 23 41.28 37.25 27.26
CA ASN A 23 40.49 38.02 28.23
C ASN A 23 39.21 38.65 27.60
N ASN A 24 38.82 38.24 26.40
CA ASN A 24 37.65 38.75 25.64
C ASN A 24 37.69 40.27 25.36
N GLN A 25 38.86 40.89 25.41
CA GLN A 25 39.07 42.33 25.14
C GLN A 25 39.33 42.58 23.63
N PHE A 26 38.36 42.17 22.80
CA PHE A 26 38.51 42.15 21.34
C PHE A 26 38.74 43.51 20.71
N GLU A 27 38.14 44.59 21.20
CA GLU A 27 38.32 45.92 20.66
C GLU A 27 39.78 46.42 20.87
N LEU A 28 40.36 46.17 22.05
CA LEU A 28 41.75 46.51 22.34
C LEU A 28 42.70 45.66 21.46
N ALA A 29 42.43 44.37 21.36
CA ALA A 29 43.20 43.50 20.48
C ALA A 29 43.14 43.98 19.00
N LEU A 30 41.96 44.32 18.49
CA LEU A 30 41.77 44.82 17.11
C LEU A 30 42.55 46.10 16.85
N LYS A 31 42.48 47.09 17.76
CA LYS A 31 43.20 48.35 17.64
C LYS A 31 44.72 48.11 17.57
N MET A 32 45.23 47.35 18.52
CA MET A 32 46.65 47.03 18.62
C MET A 32 47.15 46.22 17.42
N LEU A 33 46.41 45.21 16.99
CA LEU A 33 46.77 44.42 15.82
C LEU A 33 46.75 45.18 14.50
N LYS A 34 45.84 46.16 14.31
CA LYS A 34 45.84 47.05 13.14
C LYS A 34 47.08 47.92 13.14
N GLU A 35 47.47 48.48 14.26
CA GLU A 35 48.71 49.30 14.40
C GLU A 35 49.98 48.44 14.21
N ALA A 36 50.02 47.26 14.81
CA ALA A 36 51.12 46.31 14.65
C ALA A 36 51.29 45.87 13.19
N ARG A 37 50.21 45.57 12.48
CA ARG A 37 50.25 45.23 11.08
C ARG A 37 50.76 46.37 10.18
N ALA A 38 50.44 47.60 10.51
CA ALA A 38 50.96 48.76 9.75
C ALA A 38 52.48 48.89 9.89
N ASN A 39 53.02 48.58 11.09
CA ASN A 39 54.47 48.64 11.38
C ASN A 39 55.22 47.39 10.87
N PHE A 40 54.56 46.23 10.81
CA PHE A 40 55.18 44.96 10.42
C PHE A 40 54.31 44.25 9.35
N PRO A 41 54.25 44.77 8.12
CA PRO A 41 53.34 44.28 7.08
C PRO A 41 53.62 42.85 6.56
N LYS A 42 54.83 42.33 6.79
CA LYS A 42 55.22 40.96 6.41
C LYS A 42 55.04 39.95 7.54
N GLU A 43 54.57 40.37 8.74
CA GLU A 43 54.32 39.49 9.86
C GLU A 43 52.88 38.93 9.72
N PHE A 44 52.77 37.74 9.20
CA PHE A 44 51.48 37.07 8.89
C PHE A 44 50.70 36.72 10.19
N SER A 45 51.37 36.59 11.34
CA SER A 45 50.73 36.23 12.62
C SER A 45 49.70 37.27 13.08
N PHE A 46 49.96 38.57 12.84
CA PHE A 46 49.00 39.65 13.13
C PHE A 46 47.74 39.53 12.24
N ILE A 47 47.93 39.15 10.98
CA ILE A 47 46.82 38.99 10.02
C ILE A 47 45.97 37.80 10.42
N ASN A 48 46.57 36.70 10.90
CA ASN A 48 45.86 35.54 11.40
C ASN A 48 44.99 35.85 12.61
N LEU A 49 45.55 36.61 13.59
CA LEU A 49 44.78 37.00 14.76
C LEU A 49 43.61 37.94 14.43
N LEU A 50 43.83 38.89 13.50
CA LEU A 50 42.76 39.77 12.94
C LEU A 50 41.67 38.92 12.26
N ALA A 51 42.06 37.92 11.49
CA ALA A 51 41.12 37.01 10.85
C ALA A 51 40.28 36.20 11.83
N GLN A 52 40.95 35.65 12.89
CA GLN A 52 40.25 34.91 13.95
C GLN A 52 39.24 35.78 14.70
N ILE A 53 39.56 37.05 14.96
CA ILE A 53 38.61 38.00 15.58
C ILE A 53 37.44 38.26 14.65
N SER A 54 37.71 38.50 13.34
CA SER A 54 36.67 38.70 12.34
C SER A 54 35.72 37.52 12.23
N LEU A 55 36.26 36.28 12.22
CA LEU A 55 35.48 35.07 12.16
C LEU A 55 34.64 34.85 13.42
N ARG A 56 35.18 35.15 14.62
CA ARG A 56 34.42 35.10 15.88
C ARG A 56 33.24 36.09 15.90
N ASN A 57 33.42 37.25 15.29
CA ASN A 57 32.37 38.28 15.14
C ASN A 57 31.42 38.02 13.96
N ASN A 58 31.47 36.82 13.37
CA ASN A 58 30.65 36.41 12.23
C ASN A 58 30.86 37.21 10.93
N HIS A 59 31.98 37.91 10.80
CA HIS A 59 32.39 38.64 9.59
C HIS A 59 33.19 37.70 8.67
N LEU A 60 32.47 36.69 8.09
CA LEU A 60 33.11 35.60 7.33
C LEU A 60 33.97 36.08 6.18
N ASN A 61 33.45 37.01 5.35
CA ASN A 61 34.16 37.51 4.18
C ASN A 61 35.46 38.24 4.55
N ASP A 62 35.44 39.04 5.61
CA ASP A 62 36.64 39.75 6.08
C ASP A 62 37.69 38.76 6.60
N GLY A 63 37.25 37.77 7.38
CA GLY A 63 38.11 36.70 7.86
C GLY A 63 38.75 35.91 6.73
N ILE A 64 37.97 35.52 5.70
CA ILE A 64 38.45 34.82 4.50
C ILE A 64 39.51 35.65 3.77
N ASN A 65 39.23 36.95 3.53
CA ASN A 65 40.15 37.84 2.84
C ASN A 65 41.47 38.03 3.61
N LEU A 66 41.39 38.14 4.94
CA LEU A 66 42.57 38.27 5.80
C LEU A 66 43.41 36.98 5.78
N LEU A 67 42.78 35.82 5.87
CA LEU A 67 43.51 34.53 5.81
C LEU A 67 44.14 34.30 4.45
N LYS A 68 43.46 34.64 3.33
CA LYS A 68 44.06 34.58 2.00
C LYS A 68 45.30 35.50 1.90
N LYS A 69 45.25 36.73 2.40
CA LYS A 69 46.42 37.64 2.47
C LYS A 69 47.56 37.10 3.35
N SER A 70 47.25 36.48 4.49
CA SER A 70 48.26 35.86 5.33
C SER A 70 48.98 34.70 4.61
N LEU A 71 48.23 33.91 3.85
CA LEU A 71 48.74 32.77 3.09
C LEU A 71 49.55 33.23 1.82
N GLU A 72 49.33 34.42 1.31
CA GLU A 72 50.19 35.02 0.29
C GLU A 72 51.61 35.34 0.82
N ILE A 73 51.72 35.74 2.11
CA ILE A 73 52.98 36.03 2.76
C ILE A 73 53.72 34.72 3.12
N ASN A 74 53.02 33.79 3.71
CA ASN A 74 53.56 32.48 4.05
C ASN A 74 52.55 31.38 3.73
N LYS A 75 52.84 30.51 2.77
CA LYS A 75 51.98 29.43 2.33
C LYS A 75 51.95 28.19 3.28
N ASN A 76 52.98 28.10 4.13
CA ASN A 76 53.21 26.95 4.99
C ASN A 76 52.66 27.17 6.42
N GLN A 77 51.33 27.42 6.50
CA GLN A 77 50.64 27.69 7.76
C GLN A 77 49.47 26.73 7.92
N PRO A 78 49.67 25.55 8.50
CA PRO A 78 48.62 24.52 8.57
C PRO A 78 47.37 24.99 9.33
N LEU A 79 47.52 25.78 10.37
CA LEU A 79 46.40 26.35 11.15
C LEU A 79 45.61 27.41 10.39
N ALA A 80 46.31 28.33 9.67
CA ALA A 80 45.64 29.34 8.88
C ALA A 80 44.89 28.72 7.68
N LEU A 81 45.43 27.66 7.06
CA LEU A 81 44.77 26.86 6.04
C LEU A 81 43.52 26.14 6.59
N LEU A 82 43.60 25.59 7.80
CA LEU A 82 42.47 25.01 8.50
C LEU A 82 41.37 26.05 8.78
N ASP A 83 41.74 27.20 9.34
CA ASP A 83 40.79 28.27 9.66
C ASP A 83 40.12 28.85 8.38
N LEU A 84 40.88 28.99 7.29
CA LEU A 84 40.35 29.40 5.99
C LEU A 84 39.35 28.32 5.43
N GLY A 85 39.70 27.04 5.49
CA GLY A 85 38.81 25.97 5.11
C GLY A 85 37.50 25.94 5.93
N ILE A 86 37.59 26.19 7.24
CA ILE A 86 36.40 26.30 8.10
C ILE A 86 35.55 27.50 7.69
N ALA A 87 36.18 28.69 7.49
CA ALA A 87 35.46 29.90 7.11
C ALA A 87 34.75 29.75 5.75
N LEU A 88 35.42 29.16 4.77
CA LEU A 88 34.85 28.87 3.44
C LEU A 88 33.68 27.84 3.54
N SER A 89 33.84 26.81 4.37
CA SER A 89 32.76 25.82 4.59
C SER A 89 31.53 26.47 5.24
N LEU A 90 31.71 27.39 6.18
CA LEU A 90 30.60 28.17 6.77
C LEU A 90 29.99 29.16 5.76
N ASN A 91 30.77 29.68 4.82
CA ASN A 91 30.31 30.55 3.73
C ASN A 91 29.74 29.75 2.54
N ASN A 92 29.48 28.46 2.70
CA ASN A 92 28.93 27.53 1.69
C ASN A 92 29.83 27.37 0.42
N GLN A 93 31.11 27.72 0.49
CA GLN A 93 32.10 27.49 -0.56
C GLN A 93 32.84 26.17 -0.35
N LEU A 94 32.06 25.05 -0.45
CA LEU A 94 32.46 23.75 0.05
C LEU A 94 33.64 23.12 -0.71
N ASP A 95 33.68 23.25 -2.04
CA ASP A 95 34.79 22.71 -2.85
C ASP A 95 36.11 23.46 -2.59
N GLU A 96 36.04 24.78 -2.48
CA GLU A 96 37.22 25.59 -2.14
C GLU A 96 37.71 25.25 -0.72
N ALA A 97 36.82 25.05 0.22
CA ALA A 97 37.16 24.65 1.59
C ALA A 97 37.96 23.33 1.62
N ILE A 98 37.55 22.34 0.82
CA ILE A 98 38.23 21.03 0.72
C ILE A 98 39.69 21.23 0.24
N VAL A 99 39.94 22.10 -0.75
CA VAL A 99 41.28 22.38 -1.25
C VAL A 99 42.19 22.93 -0.14
N TYR A 100 41.65 23.75 0.76
CA TYR A 100 42.44 24.30 1.87
C TYR A 100 42.60 23.30 2.99
N PHE A 101 41.62 22.44 3.27
CA PHE A 101 41.79 21.32 4.19
C PHE A 101 42.84 20.32 3.67
N ASP A 102 42.89 20.05 2.36
CA ASP A 102 43.91 19.19 1.76
C ASP A 102 45.32 19.78 1.95
N LYS A 103 45.48 21.07 1.73
CA LYS A 103 46.76 21.75 1.96
C LYS A 103 47.14 21.72 3.44
N SER A 104 46.17 21.93 4.36
CA SER A 104 46.42 21.84 5.82
C SER A 104 46.83 20.43 6.25
N THR A 105 46.12 19.37 5.82
CA THR A 105 46.46 18.01 6.14
C THR A 105 47.71 17.48 5.46
N LYS A 106 48.11 18.06 4.33
CA LYS A 106 49.40 17.76 3.70
C LYS A 106 50.59 18.32 4.48
N LEU A 107 50.44 19.51 5.09
CA LEU A 107 51.48 20.14 5.92
C LEU A 107 51.51 19.52 7.33
N ASP A 108 50.37 19.18 7.87
CA ASP A 108 50.23 18.53 9.19
C ASP A 108 49.30 17.31 9.10
N PRO A 109 49.83 16.12 8.70
CA PRO A 109 49.04 14.90 8.54
C PRO A 109 48.40 14.36 9.82
N ARG A 110 48.85 14.80 10.99
CA ARG A 110 48.34 14.37 12.31
C ARG A 110 47.25 15.29 12.86
N ASN A 111 46.86 16.34 12.13
CA ASN A 111 45.85 17.27 12.57
C ASN A 111 44.44 16.65 12.46
N LEU A 112 44.00 16.03 13.55
CA LEU A 112 42.68 15.38 13.64
C LEU A 112 41.52 16.37 13.32
N LYS A 113 41.66 17.64 13.76
CA LYS A 113 40.64 18.67 13.51
C LYS A 113 40.52 18.99 12.01
N ALA A 114 41.63 19.07 11.31
CA ALA A 114 41.63 19.33 9.85
C ALA A 114 41.00 18.16 9.10
N LEU A 115 41.37 16.91 9.45
CA LEU A 115 40.78 15.70 8.88
C LEU A 115 39.27 15.60 9.13
N SER A 116 38.84 15.87 10.36
CA SER A 116 37.41 15.84 10.75
C SER A 116 36.61 16.92 9.98
N ARG A 117 37.11 18.16 9.90
CA ARG A 117 36.44 19.23 9.16
C ARG A 117 36.36 18.95 7.66
N LYS A 118 37.42 18.39 7.07
CA LYS A 118 37.42 17.89 5.71
C LYS A 118 36.34 16.84 5.49
N ALA A 119 36.29 15.81 6.36
CA ALA A 119 35.31 14.72 6.24
C ALA A 119 33.87 15.23 6.34
N VAL A 120 33.56 16.11 7.29
CA VAL A 120 32.23 16.70 7.44
C VAL A 120 31.85 17.55 6.19
N THR A 121 32.81 18.26 5.60
CA THR A 121 32.56 19.06 4.38
C THR A 121 32.34 18.14 3.17
N LEU A 122 33.12 17.06 3.02
CA LEU A 122 32.92 16.03 1.99
C LEU A 122 31.55 15.37 2.10
N ARG A 123 31.08 15.07 3.33
CA ARG A 123 29.72 14.54 3.57
C ARG A 123 28.63 15.48 3.04
N LYS A 124 28.77 16.79 3.23
CA LYS A 124 27.80 17.81 2.77
C LYS A 124 27.63 17.82 1.25
N ILE A 125 28.67 17.46 0.50
CA ILE A 125 28.64 17.40 -0.97
C ILE A 125 28.53 15.96 -1.50
N ASN A 126 28.11 15.02 -0.65
CA ASN A 126 27.88 13.60 -0.96
C ASN A 126 29.13 12.83 -1.46
N ARG A 127 30.35 13.34 -1.21
CA ARG A 127 31.62 12.60 -1.47
C ARG A 127 31.90 11.64 -0.31
N PHE A 128 31.00 10.66 -0.12
CA PHE A 128 30.99 9.80 1.07
C PHE A 128 32.22 8.93 1.19
N ASN A 129 32.73 8.33 0.09
CA ASN A 129 33.92 7.50 0.15
C ASN A 129 35.16 8.24 0.67
N GLU A 130 35.38 9.45 0.21
CA GLU A 130 36.51 10.29 0.66
C GLU A 130 36.35 10.74 2.11
N ALA A 131 35.13 10.99 2.54
CA ALA A 131 34.82 11.28 3.95
C ALA A 131 35.15 10.05 4.85
N ILE A 132 34.78 8.84 4.41
CA ILE A 132 35.10 7.57 5.07
C ILE A 132 36.64 7.40 5.22
N GLU A 133 37.40 7.69 4.16
CA GLU A 133 38.88 7.65 4.22
C GLU A 133 39.45 8.64 5.23
N CYS A 134 38.88 9.85 5.32
CA CYS A 134 39.33 10.82 6.31
C CYS A 134 39.06 10.33 7.74
N PHE A 135 37.88 9.77 8.01
CA PHE A 135 37.58 9.19 9.32
C PHE A 135 38.46 7.98 9.63
N GLN A 136 38.79 7.14 8.60
CA GLN A 136 39.75 6.05 8.80
C GLN A 136 41.11 6.58 9.24
N LYS A 137 41.64 7.64 8.61
CA LYS A 137 42.92 8.26 9.01
C LYS A 137 42.87 8.79 10.45
N ILE A 138 41.73 9.34 10.88
CA ILE A 138 41.55 9.77 12.28
C ILE A 138 41.65 8.56 13.22
N ILE A 139 40.99 7.46 12.91
CA ILE A 139 41.02 6.21 13.67
C ILE A 139 42.44 5.65 13.75
N ASP A 140 43.19 5.67 12.64
CA ASP A 140 44.59 5.18 12.59
C ASP A 140 45.53 6.05 13.45
N LEU A 141 45.23 7.36 13.59
CA LEU A 141 46.01 8.29 14.41
C LEU A 141 45.62 8.32 15.90
N SER A 142 44.35 8.02 16.19
CA SER A 142 43.79 8.01 17.54
C SER A 142 42.70 6.94 17.60
N SER A 143 43.09 5.75 18.02
CA SER A 143 42.21 4.56 18.05
C SER A 143 41.11 4.63 19.12
N ASP A 144 41.14 5.63 19.99
CA ASP A 144 40.14 5.94 21.02
C ASP A 144 39.17 7.06 20.63
N TYR A 145 39.31 7.65 19.42
CA TYR A 145 38.47 8.76 18.98
C TYR A 145 37.10 8.25 18.51
N ILE A 146 36.20 7.98 19.44
CA ILE A 146 34.89 7.32 19.21
C ILE A 146 34.04 8.00 18.13
N ASP A 147 34.03 9.35 18.06
CA ASP A 147 33.26 10.10 17.08
C ASP A 147 33.62 9.72 15.64
N ALA A 148 34.91 9.40 15.37
CA ALA A 148 35.35 8.99 14.03
C ALA A 148 34.74 7.64 13.63
N TYR A 149 34.64 6.70 14.58
CA TYR A 149 33.96 5.43 14.34
C TYR A 149 32.47 5.63 14.05
N ILE A 150 31.78 6.45 14.86
CA ILE A 150 30.37 6.74 14.69
C ILE A 150 30.12 7.36 13.32
N GLN A 151 30.85 8.44 12.96
CA GLN A 151 30.66 9.11 11.69
C GLN A 151 31.00 8.22 10.49
N LYS A 152 32.05 7.40 10.57
CA LYS A 152 32.40 6.43 9.54
C LYS A 152 31.30 5.40 9.37
N ALA A 153 30.79 4.82 10.47
CA ALA A 153 29.74 3.83 10.44
C ALA A 153 28.42 4.39 9.87
N GLU A 154 28.07 5.63 10.22
CA GLU A 154 26.91 6.33 9.64
C GLU A 154 27.03 6.48 8.12
N LEU A 155 28.19 6.87 7.62
CA LEU A 155 28.41 7.00 6.18
C LEU A 155 28.32 5.65 5.47
N LEU A 156 28.94 4.59 6.04
CA LEU A 156 28.82 3.23 5.50
C LEU A 156 27.36 2.77 5.44
N TYR A 157 26.57 3.08 6.48
CA TYR A 157 25.12 2.80 6.48
C TYR A 157 24.38 3.55 5.36
N VAL A 158 24.69 4.83 5.15
CA VAL A 158 24.06 5.67 4.10
C VAL A 158 24.35 5.13 2.71
N ILE A 159 25.58 4.63 2.46
CA ILE A 159 25.94 4.04 1.16
C ILE A 159 25.55 2.56 1.02
N GLY A 160 24.80 2.00 1.99
CA GLY A 160 24.27 0.64 1.94
C GLY A 160 25.24 -0.46 2.34
N LYS A 161 26.45 -0.14 2.82
CA LYS A 161 27.47 -1.11 3.30
C LYS A 161 27.17 -1.51 4.74
N LEU A 162 26.06 -2.25 4.93
CA LEU A 162 25.50 -2.53 6.27
C LEU A 162 26.46 -3.37 7.15
N GLU A 163 27.08 -4.42 6.62
CA GLU A 163 27.99 -5.27 7.40
C GLU A 163 29.27 -4.50 7.83
N GLU A 164 29.83 -3.68 6.92
CA GLU A 164 30.99 -2.85 7.25
C GLU A 164 30.60 -1.81 8.33
N SER A 165 29.43 -1.19 8.20
CA SER A 165 28.89 -0.25 9.20
C SER A 165 28.74 -0.91 10.57
N LEU A 166 28.13 -2.10 10.61
CA LEU A 166 27.96 -2.88 11.85
C LEU A 166 29.30 -3.18 12.50
N TYR A 167 30.28 -3.64 11.73
CA TYR A 167 31.62 -3.91 12.23
C TYR A 167 32.24 -2.67 12.91
N ILE A 168 32.13 -1.50 12.28
CA ILE A 168 32.68 -0.25 12.83
C ILE A 168 31.95 0.16 14.12
N TYR A 169 30.62 0.04 14.18
CA TYR A 169 29.89 0.29 15.45
C TYR A 169 30.31 -0.69 16.56
N GLN A 170 30.54 -1.96 16.24
CA GLN A 170 31.04 -2.94 17.22
C GLN A 170 32.45 -2.60 17.71
N GLN A 171 33.32 -1.98 16.88
CA GLN A 171 34.61 -1.45 17.37
C GLN A 171 34.39 -0.24 18.28
N ALA A 172 33.45 0.66 17.97
CA ALA A 172 33.10 1.78 18.85
C ALA A 172 32.59 1.31 20.23
N ILE A 173 31.79 0.24 20.28
CA ILE A 173 31.30 -0.37 21.53
C ILE A 173 32.47 -0.90 22.39
N LYS A 174 33.56 -1.40 21.80
CA LYS A 174 34.72 -1.83 22.57
C LYS A 174 35.44 -0.66 23.26
N ILE A 175 35.32 0.55 22.71
CA ILE A 175 35.91 1.76 23.29
C ILE A 175 35.00 2.33 24.39
N ASP A 176 33.67 2.34 24.13
CA ASP A 176 32.67 2.84 25.07
C ASP A 176 31.53 1.83 25.18
N ILE A 177 31.66 0.87 26.11
CA ILE A 177 30.71 -0.23 26.30
C ILE A 177 29.40 0.24 26.94
N GLU A 178 29.39 1.39 27.60
CA GLU A 178 28.21 1.93 28.29
C GLU A 178 27.39 2.87 27.41
N ASN A 179 27.76 3.03 26.16
CA ASN A 179 27.07 3.90 25.19
C ASN A 179 25.81 3.23 24.59
N ALA A 180 24.69 3.44 25.23
CA ALA A 180 23.40 2.89 24.80
C ALA A 180 23.05 3.20 23.31
N ASP A 181 23.45 4.36 22.79
CA ASP A 181 23.13 4.79 21.43
C ASP A 181 23.82 3.92 20.37
N LEU A 182 25.02 3.38 20.69
CA LEU A 182 25.73 2.46 19.79
C LEU A 182 24.97 1.13 19.64
N TYR A 183 24.40 0.63 20.75
CA TYR A 183 23.59 -0.59 20.69
C TYR A 183 22.29 -0.38 19.90
N ILE A 184 21.66 0.80 20.01
CA ILE A 184 20.49 1.16 19.18
C ILE A 184 20.85 1.15 17.70
N ARG A 185 21.99 1.73 17.31
CA ARG A 185 22.47 1.76 15.92
C ARG A 185 22.77 0.36 15.40
N CYS A 186 23.44 -0.47 16.21
CA CYS A 186 23.64 -1.88 15.87
C CYS A 186 22.31 -2.62 15.68
N ALA A 187 21.34 -2.40 16.59
CA ALA A 187 20.03 -3.05 16.50
C ALA A 187 19.29 -2.69 15.20
N ILE A 188 19.33 -1.42 14.79
CA ILE A 188 18.74 -0.97 13.52
C ILE A 188 19.40 -1.69 12.33
N ILE A 189 20.72 -1.84 12.34
CA ILE A 189 21.45 -2.51 11.26
C ILE A 189 21.17 -4.02 11.27
N PHE A 190 21.21 -4.67 12.44
CA PHE A 190 20.85 -6.08 12.57
C PHE A 190 19.45 -6.37 12.01
N ASN A 191 18.48 -5.51 12.34
CA ASN A 191 17.12 -5.65 11.82
C ASN A 191 17.07 -5.53 10.29
N LYS A 192 17.79 -4.57 9.71
CA LYS A 192 17.88 -4.44 8.22
C LYS A 192 18.57 -5.63 7.56
N LEU A 193 19.51 -6.27 8.24
CA LEU A 193 20.19 -7.50 7.77
C LEU A 193 19.35 -8.77 8.00
N GLY A 194 18.17 -8.66 8.61
CA GLY A 194 17.31 -9.80 8.95
C GLY A 194 17.80 -10.61 10.16
N ARG A 195 18.79 -10.09 10.90
CA ARG A 195 19.37 -10.71 12.11
C ARG A 195 18.58 -10.27 13.34
N VAL A 196 17.34 -10.75 13.42
CA VAL A 196 16.32 -10.23 14.34
C VAL A 196 16.66 -10.47 15.80
N ASP A 197 17.20 -11.64 16.16
CA ASP A 197 17.52 -11.96 17.55
C ASP A 197 18.64 -11.07 18.10
N GLU A 198 19.64 -10.74 17.28
CA GLU A 198 20.72 -9.84 17.63
C GLU A 198 20.23 -8.39 17.76
N ALA A 199 19.26 -8.00 16.91
CA ALA A 199 18.61 -6.70 17.04
C ALA A 199 17.86 -6.58 18.38
N ILE A 200 17.07 -7.59 18.74
CA ILE A 200 16.34 -7.66 20.02
C ILE A 200 17.33 -7.58 21.19
N SER A 201 18.40 -8.39 21.17
CA SER A 201 19.43 -8.39 22.23
C SER A 201 20.08 -7.01 22.37
N SER A 202 20.37 -6.34 21.26
CA SER A 202 20.98 -5.01 21.26
C SER A 202 20.05 -3.94 21.85
N TYR A 203 18.74 -3.98 21.52
CA TYR A 203 17.77 -3.09 22.15
C TYR A 203 17.62 -3.35 23.65
N TYR A 204 17.65 -4.60 24.12
CA TYR A 204 17.62 -4.89 25.56
C TYR A 204 18.83 -4.29 26.27
N LYS A 205 20.03 -4.39 25.70
CA LYS A 205 21.23 -3.77 26.27
C LYS A 205 21.10 -2.24 26.36
N SER A 206 20.54 -1.61 25.31
CA SER A 206 20.32 -0.16 25.34
C SER A 206 19.35 0.27 26.45
N ILE A 207 18.28 -0.52 26.67
CA ILE A 207 17.28 -0.28 27.71
C ILE A 207 17.89 -0.48 29.11
N GLU A 208 18.73 -1.49 29.27
CA GLU A 208 19.44 -1.73 30.56
C GLU A 208 20.29 -0.53 30.94
N MET A 209 20.98 0.07 29.97
CA MET A 209 21.84 1.25 30.21
C MET A 209 21.05 2.54 30.38
N LYS A 210 19.99 2.74 29.57
CA LYS A 210 19.14 3.94 29.61
C LYS A 210 17.66 3.58 29.76
N PRO A 211 17.18 3.15 30.95
CA PRO A 211 15.79 2.71 31.13
C PRO A 211 14.73 3.80 30.93
N LYS A 212 15.14 5.07 30.97
CA LYS A 212 14.28 6.24 30.77
C LYS A 212 14.34 6.78 29.32
N ASP A 213 15.04 6.09 28.42
CA ASP A 213 15.02 6.42 26.98
C ASP A 213 13.95 5.59 26.27
N SER A 214 13.07 6.26 25.53
CA SER A 214 11.98 5.60 24.79
C SER A 214 12.43 4.83 23.55
N VAL A 215 13.62 5.13 22.99
CA VAL A 215 14.04 4.63 21.68
C VAL A 215 14.22 3.11 21.65
N GLY A 216 14.85 2.54 22.69
CA GLY A 216 15.00 1.09 22.80
C GLY A 216 13.65 0.37 22.89
N TYR A 217 12.70 0.92 23.65
CA TYR A 217 11.35 0.36 23.77
C TYR A 217 10.58 0.47 22.45
N LYS A 218 10.68 1.59 21.72
CA LYS A 218 10.10 1.74 20.37
C LYS A 218 10.63 0.68 19.43
N GLY A 219 11.96 0.50 19.40
CA GLY A 219 12.61 -0.49 18.55
C GLY A 219 12.13 -1.91 18.80
N LEU A 220 12.05 -2.34 20.09
CA LEU A 220 11.47 -3.65 20.44
C LEU A 220 10.00 -3.76 20.03
N GLY A 221 9.21 -2.70 20.28
CA GLY A 221 7.80 -2.66 19.88
C GLY A 221 7.62 -2.88 18.39
N TYR A 222 8.40 -2.23 17.55
CA TYR A 222 8.33 -2.36 16.09
C TYR A 222 8.80 -3.74 15.61
N ILE A 223 9.86 -4.30 16.18
CA ILE A 223 10.31 -5.66 15.84
C ILE A 223 9.24 -6.70 16.20
N TYR A 224 8.69 -6.64 17.43
CA TYR A 224 7.65 -7.58 17.84
C TYR A 224 6.37 -7.45 17.01
N LYS A 225 6.02 -6.22 16.56
CA LYS A 225 4.92 -6.01 15.63
C LYS A 225 5.18 -6.70 14.28
N ALA A 226 6.39 -6.56 13.72
CA ALA A 226 6.78 -7.23 12.47
C ALA A 226 6.78 -8.75 12.59
N LEU A 227 7.14 -9.29 13.77
CA LEU A 227 7.08 -10.71 14.10
C LEU A 227 5.66 -11.21 14.44
N ARG A 228 4.62 -10.36 14.37
CA ARG A 228 3.24 -10.62 14.77
C ARG A 228 3.09 -11.06 16.24
N LYS A 229 4.07 -10.76 17.09
CA LYS A 229 4.01 -10.96 18.55
C LYS A 229 3.36 -9.73 19.19
N TYR A 230 2.06 -9.59 18.96
CA TYR A 230 1.30 -8.37 19.21
C TYR A 230 1.27 -7.96 20.70
N ASP A 231 1.11 -8.91 21.61
CA ASP A 231 1.11 -8.63 23.06
C ASP A 231 2.43 -8.02 23.53
N GLN A 232 3.56 -8.56 23.06
CA GLN A 232 4.88 -8.04 23.37
C GLN A 232 5.09 -6.65 22.76
N SER A 233 4.68 -6.47 21.50
CA SER A 233 4.70 -5.16 20.82
C SER A 233 3.92 -4.12 21.62
N TYR A 234 2.69 -4.44 22.03
CA TYR A 234 1.84 -3.56 22.83
C TYR A 234 2.51 -3.16 24.15
N LEU A 235 3.08 -4.14 24.88
CA LEU A 235 3.78 -3.89 26.13
C LEU A 235 4.93 -2.88 25.97
N TYR A 236 5.77 -3.05 24.94
CA TYR A 236 6.92 -2.18 24.72
C TYR A 236 6.53 -0.81 24.20
N LEU A 237 5.57 -0.71 23.28
CA LEU A 237 5.07 0.59 22.80
C LEU A 237 4.36 1.37 23.92
N LYS A 238 3.64 0.70 24.82
CA LYS A 238 3.06 1.33 26.04
C LYS A 238 4.14 1.87 26.98
N LYS A 239 5.25 1.16 27.17
CA LYS A 239 6.40 1.68 27.93
C LYS A 239 7.00 2.90 27.25
N ALA A 240 7.13 2.87 25.92
CA ALA A 240 7.68 4.00 25.16
C ALA A 240 6.85 5.28 25.33
N ILE A 241 5.50 5.22 25.20
CA ILE A 241 4.64 6.40 25.37
C ILE A 241 4.59 6.94 26.79
N ASN A 242 4.81 6.09 27.79
CA ASN A 242 4.87 6.53 29.19
C ASN A 242 6.15 7.34 29.47
N ILE A 243 7.21 7.14 28.68
CA ILE A 243 8.48 7.87 28.80
C ILE A 243 8.43 9.13 27.94
N ASN A 244 8.11 8.98 26.67
CA ASN A 244 8.06 10.07 25.69
C ASN A 244 6.94 9.83 24.67
N PRO A 245 5.75 10.41 24.91
CA PRO A 245 4.64 10.30 23.98
C PRO A 245 4.93 11.10 22.71
N ASP A 246 4.68 10.49 21.53
CA ASP A 246 4.78 11.13 20.23
C ASP A 246 3.76 10.56 19.23
N TYR A 247 3.62 11.24 18.12
CA TYR A 247 2.70 10.86 17.02
C TYR A 247 2.95 9.43 16.53
N GLU A 248 4.22 9.08 16.30
CA GLU A 248 4.58 7.80 15.66
C GLU A 248 4.19 6.61 16.55
N VAL A 249 4.48 6.69 17.85
CA VAL A 249 4.16 5.60 18.80
C VAL A 249 2.65 5.46 18.98
N TYR A 250 1.90 6.58 19.08
CA TYR A 250 0.45 6.50 19.17
C TYR A 250 -0.18 5.93 17.90
N SER A 251 0.28 6.35 16.71
CA SER A 251 -0.19 5.80 15.44
C SER A 251 0.08 4.30 15.33
N ASN A 252 1.28 3.85 15.72
CA ASN A 252 1.62 2.43 15.75
C ASN A 252 0.84 1.62 16.79
N LEU A 253 0.54 2.18 17.97
CA LEU A 253 -0.35 1.54 18.95
C LEU A 253 -1.78 1.41 18.40
N GLY A 254 -2.29 2.46 17.76
CA GLY A 254 -3.58 2.42 17.08
C GLY A 254 -3.66 1.28 16.05
N GLN A 255 -2.65 1.18 15.20
CA GLN A 255 -2.55 0.14 14.19
C GLN A 255 -2.45 -1.26 14.83
N LEU A 256 -1.65 -1.40 15.88
CA LEU A 256 -1.49 -2.65 16.61
C LEU A 256 -2.80 -3.11 17.26
N CYS A 257 -3.52 -2.20 17.94
CA CYS A 257 -4.84 -2.51 18.51
C CYS A 257 -5.82 -2.98 17.44
N CYS A 258 -5.82 -2.34 16.26
CA CYS A 258 -6.66 -2.78 15.13
C CYS A 258 -6.26 -4.18 14.62
N GLN A 259 -4.96 -4.50 14.55
CA GLN A 259 -4.48 -5.84 14.19
C GLN A 259 -4.88 -6.91 15.21
N MET A 260 -5.04 -6.53 16.49
CA MET A 260 -5.55 -7.39 17.56
C MET A 260 -7.08 -7.45 17.63
N GLY A 261 -7.81 -6.77 16.74
CA GLY A 261 -9.26 -6.66 16.76
C GLY A 261 -9.82 -5.66 17.76
N ASN A 262 -8.98 -4.91 18.47
CA ASN A 262 -9.38 -3.92 19.48
C ASN A 262 -9.59 -2.53 18.85
N TYR A 263 -10.52 -2.42 17.91
CA TYR A 263 -10.72 -1.21 17.10
C TYR A 263 -11.07 0.03 17.94
N LYS A 264 -11.87 -0.11 18.99
CA LYS A 264 -12.24 1.01 19.89
C LYS A 264 -11.03 1.64 20.55
N GLU A 265 -10.11 0.81 21.05
CA GLU A 265 -8.85 1.30 21.63
C GLU A 265 -7.95 1.89 20.56
N GLY A 266 -7.90 1.28 19.36
CA GLY A 266 -7.20 1.81 18.21
C GLY A 266 -7.63 3.22 17.84
N ILE A 267 -8.93 3.50 17.81
CA ILE A 267 -9.51 4.83 17.55
C ILE A 267 -9.00 5.85 18.59
N ILE A 268 -8.97 5.47 19.87
CA ILE A 268 -8.49 6.36 20.96
C ILE A 268 -7.00 6.72 20.74
N TYR A 269 -6.18 5.76 20.32
CA TYR A 269 -4.76 6.04 20.03
C TYR A 269 -4.58 6.92 18.79
N TYR A 270 -5.37 6.75 17.74
CA TYR A 270 -5.34 7.66 16.59
C TYR A 270 -5.78 9.07 16.96
N ASP A 271 -6.77 9.23 17.83
CA ASP A 271 -7.16 10.56 18.34
C ASP A 271 -6.01 11.23 19.12
N LYS A 272 -5.28 10.46 19.93
CA LYS A 272 -4.10 10.96 20.62
C LYS A 272 -2.98 11.31 19.65
N ALA A 273 -2.72 10.51 18.63
CA ALA A 273 -1.75 10.82 17.58
C ALA A 273 -2.06 12.17 16.92
N ASN A 274 -3.32 12.41 16.54
CA ASN A 274 -3.77 13.65 15.92
C ASN A 274 -3.64 14.89 16.82
N MET A 275 -3.55 14.72 18.14
CA MET A 275 -3.26 15.82 19.08
C MET A 275 -1.79 16.25 19.07
N PHE A 276 -0.85 15.34 18.78
CA PHE A 276 0.59 15.63 18.76
C PHE A 276 1.05 16.31 17.49
N GLU A 277 0.51 15.89 16.34
CA GLU A 277 0.83 16.51 15.06
C GLU A 277 -0.48 16.75 14.30
N THR A 278 -0.98 17.97 14.42
CA THR A 278 -2.11 18.44 13.62
C THR A 278 -1.66 18.59 12.16
N GLY A 279 -2.46 18.05 11.23
CA GLY A 279 -2.18 18.19 9.80
C GLY A 279 -1.63 16.94 9.11
N LYS A 280 -1.45 15.83 9.80
CA LYS A 280 -1.13 14.55 9.16
C LYS A 280 -2.41 13.79 8.79
N ALA A 281 -2.63 13.58 7.50
CA ALA A 281 -3.79 12.86 6.98
C ALA A 281 -3.81 11.38 7.41
N GLU A 282 -2.64 10.74 7.53
CA GLU A 282 -2.50 9.29 7.75
C GLU A 282 -3.26 8.79 8.99
N ALA A 283 -3.13 9.44 10.16
CA ALA A 283 -3.81 8.99 11.37
C ALA A 283 -5.34 9.12 11.28
N TYR A 284 -5.85 10.12 10.55
CA TYR A 284 -7.29 10.23 10.28
C TYR A 284 -7.77 9.11 9.35
N CYS A 285 -7.00 8.74 8.32
CA CYS A 285 -7.32 7.62 7.45
C CYS A 285 -7.34 6.28 8.20
N LEU A 286 -6.31 6.02 9.02
CA LEU A 286 -6.25 4.80 9.84
C LEU A 286 -7.39 4.74 10.87
N LYS A 287 -7.76 5.88 11.46
CA LYS A 287 -8.93 5.99 12.32
C LYS A 287 -10.22 5.66 11.58
N ALA A 288 -10.37 6.15 10.34
CA ALA A 288 -11.53 5.85 9.51
C ALA A 288 -11.68 4.34 9.27
N TYR A 289 -10.59 3.63 8.95
CA TYR A 289 -10.63 2.18 8.78
C TYR A 289 -11.00 1.44 10.07
N ALA A 290 -10.53 1.91 11.24
CA ALA A 290 -10.94 1.35 12.53
C ALA A 290 -12.43 1.59 12.82
N GLN A 291 -12.96 2.76 12.46
CA GLN A 291 -14.40 3.09 12.58
C GLN A 291 -15.26 2.25 11.64
N ILE A 292 -14.78 1.95 10.42
CA ILE A 292 -15.43 1.03 9.49
C ILE A 292 -15.51 -0.39 10.08
N ALA A 293 -14.45 -0.85 10.73
CA ALA A 293 -14.44 -2.16 11.37
C ALA A 293 -15.43 -2.26 12.56
N GLU A 294 -15.75 -1.13 13.20
CA GLU A 294 -16.80 -1.00 14.23
C GLU A 294 -18.20 -0.69 13.64
N ASP A 295 -18.37 -0.80 12.32
CA ASP A 295 -19.62 -0.46 11.60
C ASP A 295 -20.06 1.02 11.74
N ASN A 296 -19.14 1.91 12.10
CA ASN A 296 -19.39 3.35 12.27
C ASN A 296 -19.07 4.14 11.00
N ILE A 297 -19.71 3.82 9.87
CA ILE A 297 -19.37 4.32 8.54
C ILE A 297 -19.49 5.85 8.45
N THR A 298 -20.53 6.44 9.05
CA THR A 298 -20.72 7.92 9.04
C THR A 298 -19.54 8.65 9.71
N GLN A 299 -19.03 8.13 10.83
CA GLN A 299 -17.89 8.72 11.51
C GLN A 299 -16.60 8.50 10.70
N ALA A 300 -16.47 7.37 10.02
CA ALA A 300 -15.35 7.09 9.14
C ALA A 300 -15.27 8.08 7.97
N ILE A 301 -16.42 8.40 7.35
CA ILE A 301 -16.50 9.42 6.29
C ILE A 301 -16.02 10.77 6.83
N SER A 302 -16.48 11.18 8.03
CA SER A 302 -16.00 12.41 8.67
C SER A 302 -14.49 12.40 8.96
N SER A 303 -13.92 11.24 9.28
CA SER A 303 -12.46 11.11 9.47
C SER A 303 -11.70 11.20 8.13
N PHE A 304 -12.23 10.63 7.04
CA PHE A 304 -11.68 10.86 5.71
C PHE A 304 -11.79 12.33 5.26
N ASP A 305 -12.90 13.03 5.57
CA ASP A 305 -13.02 14.46 5.29
C ASP A 305 -11.89 15.26 5.98
N LYS A 306 -11.63 14.99 7.25
CA LYS A 306 -10.52 15.62 8.00
C LYS A 306 -9.15 15.28 7.39
N ALA A 307 -8.95 14.05 6.93
CA ALA A 307 -7.72 13.69 6.24
C ALA A 307 -7.52 14.51 4.96
N ILE A 308 -8.58 14.67 4.16
CA ILE A 308 -8.58 15.47 2.91
C ILE A 308 -8.37 16.95 3.18
N GLU A 309 -8.98 17.52 4.24
CA GLU A 309 -8.76 18.90 4.67
C GLU A 309 -7.30 19.18 5.01
N ASN A 310 -6.64 18.22 5.65
CA ASN A 310 -5.22 18.34 6.02
C ASN A 310 -4.28 18.11 4.84
N GLU A 311 -4.57 17.15 3.98
CA GLU A 311 -3.76 16.81 2.81
C GLU A 311 -4.66 16.40 1.64
N LYS A 312 -4.92 17.34 0.75
CA LYS A 312 -5.89 17.18 -0.34
C LYS A 312 -5.56 16.04 -1.31
N ASP A 313 -4.29 15.77 -1.56
CA ASP A 313 -3.81 14.73 -2.47
C ASP A 313 -3.31 13.48 -1.70
N HIS A 314 -3.73 13.30 -0.43
CA HIS A 314 -3.35 12.13 0.35
C HIS A 314 -3.76 10.82 -0.35
N ALA A 315 -2.82 9.89 -0.43
CA ALA A 315 -2.99 8.65 -1.17
C ALA A 315 -4.25 7.89 -0.74
N PHE A 316 -5.04 7.45 -1.70
CA PHE A 316 -6.24 6.62 -1.59
C PHE A 316 -7.47 7.26 -0.93
N THR A 317 -7.32 8.35 -0.20
CA THR A 317 -8.35 8.88 0.73
C THR A 317 -9.62 9.32 0.02
N PHE A 318 -9.50 10.00 -1.12
CA PHE A 318 -10.69 10.46 -1.87
C PHE A 318 -11.53 9.28 -2.38
N GLY A 319 -10.89 8.27 -2.97
CA GLY A 319 -11.59 7.09 -3.46
C GLY A 319 -12.23 6.27 -2.34
N GLU A 320 -11.54 6.10 -1.21
CA GLU A 320 -12.10 5.45 -0.02
C GLU A 320 -13.32 6.21 0.51
N ARG A 321 -13.22 7.53 0.66
CA ARG A 321 -14.37 8.34 1.08
C ARG A 321 -15.57 8.16 0.17
N LEU A 322 -15.38 8.27 -1.16
CA LEU A 322 -16.47 8.12 -2.12
C LEU A 322 -17.07 6.70 -2.08
N TYR A 323 -16.23 5.66 -1.95
CA TYR A 323 -16.67 4.29 -1.81
C TYR A 323 -17.56 4.09 -0.56
N TRP A 324 -17.15 4.63 0.58
CA TRP A 324 -17.91 4.51 1.82
C TRP A 324 -19.16 5.39 1.86
N LYS A 325 -19.15 6.55 1.17
CA LYS A 325 -20.37 7.31 0.91
C LYS A 325 -21.36 6.51 0.05
N ASN A 326 -20.89 5.86 -1.00
CA ASN A 326 -21.72 4.94 -1.79
C ASN A 326 -22.25 3.76 -0.95
N ASN A 327 -21.47 3.25 -0.03
CA ASN A 327 -21.88 2.15 0.85
C ASN A 327 -23.12 2.49 1.68
N ILE A 328 -23.25 3.73 2.10
CA ILE A 328 -24.46 4.24 2.79
C ILE A 328 -25.41 4.99 1.86
N CYS A 329 -25.22 4.92 0.56
CA CYS A 329 -26.02 5.64 -0.45
C CYS A 329 -26.08 7.15 -0.21
N ASP A 330 -25.04 7.76 0.34
CA ASP A 330 -24.86 9.20 0.39
C ASP A 330 -24.17 9.69 -0.89
N TRP A 331 -24.93 10.24 -1.80
CA TRP A 331 -24.43 10.71 -3.10
C TRP A 331 -24.19 12.22 -3.15
N SER A 332 -24.13 12.89 -1.99
CA SER A 332 -23.75 14.30 -1.93
C SER A 332 -22.38 14.50 -2.59
N ASN A 333 -22.31 15.41 -3.56
CA ASN A 333 -21.12 15.74 -4.34
C ASN A 333 -20.52 14.58 -5.19
N PHE A 334 -21.28 13.50 -5.48
CA PHE A 334 -20.79 12.32 -6.18
C PHE A 334 -20.07 12.65 -7.50
N GLU A 335 -20.69 13.43 -8.39
CA GLU A 335 -20.11 13.79 -9.69
C GLU A 335 -18.84 14.66 -9.55
N HIS A 336 -18.84 15.58 -8.58
CA HIS A 336 -17.65 16.39 -8.29
C HIS A 336 -16.50 15.52 -7.83
N ASP A 337 -16.74 14.60 -6.89
CA ASP A 337 -15.73 13.71 -6.33
C ASP A 337 -15.18 12.75 -7.39
N LEU A 338 -16.07 12.19 -8.23
CA LEU A 338 -15.68 11.31 -9.35
C LEU A 338 -14.80 12.05 -10.36
N ASN A 339 -15.20 13.26 -10.77
CA ASN A 339 -14.41 14.07 -11.70
C ASN A 339 -13.04 14.43 -11.12
N PHE A 340 -12.97 14.74 -9.83
CA PHE A 340 -11.72 15.02 -9.15
C PHE A 340 -10.80 13.79 -9.13
N ILE A 341 -11.32 12.60 -8.81
CA ILE A 341 -10.58 11.34 -8.82
C ILE A 341 -10.00 11.07 -10.22
N ASN A 342 -10.84 11.19 -11.26
CA ASN A 342 -10.41 10.95 -12.64
C ASN A 342 -9.31 11.92 -13.08
N LEU A 343 -9.46 13.21 -12.76
CA LEU A 343 -8.45 14.22 -13.05
C LEU A 343 -7.12 13.91 -12.36
N LYS A 344 -7.15 13.63 -11.05
CA LYS A 344 -5.94 13.36 -10.27
C LYS A 344 -5.25 12.06 -10.69
N THR A 345 -6.02 11.04 -11.06
CA THR A 345 -5.45 9.80 -11.62
C THR A 345 -4.70 10.09 -12.93
N LYS A 346 -5.25 10.92 -13.82
CA LYS A 346 -4.55 11.37 -15.06
C LYS A 346 -3.30 12.23 -14.76
N GLU A 347 -3.26 12.91 -13.62
CA GLU A 347 -2.08 13.63 -13.12
C GLU A 347 -1.05 12.69 -12.42
N ASN A 348 -1.22 11.37 -12.52
CA ASN A 348 -0.38 10.36 -11.84
C ASN A 348 -0.43 10.44 -10.30
N LYS A 349 -1.57 10.85 -9.73
CA LYS A 349 -1.83 10.83 -8.29
C LYS A 349 -2.71 9.64 -7.92
N CYS A 350 -2.23 8.79 -7.02
CA CYS A 350 -2.96 7.61 -6.57
C CYS A 350 -3.92 7.95 -5.40
N ILE A 351 -5.05 8.57 -5.70
CA ILE A 351 -6.01 9.04 -4.67
C ILE A 351 -7.22 8.10 -4.49
N SER A 352 -7.25 6.97 -5.21
CA SER A 352 -8.30 5.95 -5.09
C SER A 352 -7.71 4.55 -5.16
N PRO A 353 -8.12 3.62 -4.26
CA PRO A 353 -7.81 2.21 -4.43
C PRO A 353 -8.51 1.64 -5.68
N PRO A 354 -7.92 0.62 -6.34
CA PRO A 354 -8.48 0.06 -7.57
C PRO A 354 -9.90 -0.51 -7.44
N LEU A 355 -10.20 -1.22 -6.35
CA LEU A 355 -11.54 -1.78 -6.12
C LEU A 355 -12.60 -0.67 -5.95
N ALA A 356 -12.25 0.41 -5.24
CA ALA A 356 -13.12 1.58 -5.12
C ALA A 356 -13.37 2.21 -6.49
N ALA A 357 -12.31 2.41 -7.30
CA ALA A 357 -12.43 2.94 -8.65
C ALA A 357 -13.36 2.11 -9.54
N CYS A 358 -13.31 0.77 -9.44
CA CYS A 358 -14.23 -0.13 -10.15
C CYS A 358 -15.71 0.12 -9.78
N SER A 359 -16.00 0.58 -8.57
CA SER A 359 -17.39 0.75 -8.10
C SER A 359 -18.09 1.98 -8.66
N PHE A 360 -17.37 2.98 -9.14
CA PHE A 360 -17.94 4.25 -9.58
C PHE A 360 -17.48 4.72 -10.98
N SER A 361 -16.52 4.06 -11.61
CA SER A 361 -16.00 4.44 -12.93
C SER A 361 -16.08 3.28 -13.93
N ASP A 362 -16.68 3.54 -15.12
CA ASP A 362 -16.67 2.63 -16.29
C ASP A 362 -15.60 3.02 -17.32
N ASP A 363 -14.54 3.71 -16.91
CA ASP A 363 -13.41 4.09 -17.77
C ASP A 363 -12.24 3.11 -17.56
N PRO A 364 -11.95 2.22 -18.54
CA PRO A 364 -10.92 1.19 -18.41
C PRO A 364 -9.50 1.78 -18.40
N GLU A 365 -9.28 2.97 -18.98
CA GLU A 365 -7.99 3.66 -18.93
C GLU A 365 -7.71 4.18 -17.52
N ILE A 366 -8.72 4.78 -16.88
CA ILE A 366 -8.63 5.25 -15.48
C ILE A 366 -8.41 4.06 -14.54
N GLN A 367 -9.12 2.94 -14.76
CA GLN A 367 -8.92 1.74 -13.92
C GLN A 367 -7.51 1.18 -14.05
N LYS A 368 -6.97 1.10 -15.29
CA LYS A 368 -5.58 0.65 -15.52
C LYS A 368 -4.57 1.57 -14.85
N LEU A 369 -4.64 2.86 -15.15
CA LEU A 369 -3.70 3.84 -14.60
C LEU A 369 -3.76 3.86 -13.06
N GLY A 370 -4.96 3.83 -12.48
CA GLY A 370 -5.17 3.74 -11.04
C GLY A 370 -4.55 2.48 -10.42
N ALA A 371 -4.68 1.32 -11.07
CA ALA A 371 -4.08 0.06 -10.62
C ALA A 371 -2.54 0.11 -10.68
N GLU A 372 -1.96 0.62 -11.77
CA GLU A 372 -0.51 0.79 -11.93
C GLU A 372 0.07 1.73 -10.86
N LEU A 373 -0.57 2.87 -10.60
CA LEU A 373 -0.17 3.81 -9.55
C LEU A 373 -0.25 3.18 -8.16
N PHE A 374 -1.33 2.43 -7.89
CA PHE A 374 -1.54 1.75 -6.62
C PHE A 374 -0.46 0.69 -6.36
N VAL A 375 -0.19 -0.17 -7.34
CA VAL A 375 0.84 -1.22 -7.23
C VAL A 375 2.22 -0.62 -7.03
N ASN A 376 2.59 0.38 -7.84
CA ASN A 376 3.90 1.02 -7.74
C ASN A 376 4.13 1.66 -6.38
N GLN A 377 3.08 2.14 -5.72
CA GLN A 377 3.17 2.77 -4.40
C GLN A 377 3.10 1.77 -3.25
N ARG A 378 2.23 0.76 -3.33
CA ARG A 378 1.93 -0.16 -2.21
C ARG A 378 2.62 -1.51 -2.32
N PHE A 379 2.77 -2.04 -3.51
CA PHE A 379 3.25 -3.40 -3.79
C PHE A 379 4.24 -3.43 -4.95
N PRO A 380 5.30 -2.59 -4.93
CA PRO A 380 6.29 -2.61 -6.00
C PRO A 380 6.97 -3.97 -6.06
N SER A 381 7.47 -4.33 -7.26
CA SER A 381 8.22 -5.58 -7.44
C SER A 381 9.39 -5.69 -6.46
N ASP A 382 9.41 -6.75 -5.66
CA ASP A 382 10.43 -7.02 -4.64
C ASP A 382 11.37 -8.15 -5.10
N LYS A 383 12.62 -7.80 -5.41
CA LYS A 383 13.65 -8.74 -5.87
C LYS A 383 14.48 -9.34 -4.75
N SER A 384 14.10 -9.16 -3.49
CA SER A 384 14.89 -9.60 -2.32
C SER A 384 15.13 -11.12 -2.26
N LEU A 385 14.24 -11.92 -2.86
CA LEU A 385 14.38 -13.37 -2.93
C LEU A 385 15.17 -13.87 -4.14
N GLY A 386 15.63 -12.96 -5.00
CA GLY A 386 16.31 -13.31 -6.25
C GLY A 386 15.41 -14.04 -7.27
N PRO A 387 15.94 -14.38 -8.44
CA PRO A 387 15.18 -15.09 -9.48
C PRO A 387 14.88 -16.54 -9.06
N ILE A 388 13.78 -17.09 -9.59
CA ILE A 388 13.48 -18.51 -9.47
C ILE A 388 14.36 -19.27 -10.49
N ASN A 389 15.21 -20.16 -9.99
CA ASN A 389 16.01 -21.01 -10.86
C ASN A 389 15.11 -21.97 -11.64
N LYS A 390 15.34 -22.08 -12.96
CA LYS A 390 14.60 -23.00 -13.81
C LYS A 390 14.89 -24.44 -13.38
N TYR A 391 13.85 -25.25 -13.28
CA TYR A 391 13.93 -26.67 -12.95
C TYR A 391 13.24 -27.51 -14.04
N SER A 392 13.46 -28.83 -14.02
CA SER A 392 12.83 -29.78 -14.95
C SER A 392 11.32 -29.82 -14.75
N LYS A 393 10.56 -30.14 -15.81
CA LYS A 393 9.11 -30.32 -15.72
C LYS A 393 8.74 -31.33 -14.62
N ASN A 394 7.80 -30.95 -13.78
CA ASN A 394 7.21 -31.85 -12.79
C ASN A 394 6.32 -32.91 -13.48
N LYS A 395 6.17 -34.07 -12.87
CA LYS A 395 5.25 -35.10 -13.36
C LYS A 395 3.79 -34.63 -13.29
N ARG A 396 3.43 -33.94 -12.21
CA ARG A 396 2.17 -33.22 -12.04
C ARG A 396 2.50 -31.74 -11.88
N ILE A 397 1.74 -30.86 -12.53
CA ILE A 397 1.88 -29.42 -12.41
C ILE A 397 1.42 -29.00 -11.02
N LYS A 398 2.26 -28.31 -10.26
CA LYS A 398 1.96 -27.83 -8.93
C LYS A 398 1.25 -26.48 -8.96
N ILE A 399 -0.02 -26.46 -8.57
CA ILE A 399 -0.85 -25.26 -8.54
C ILE A 399 -1.02 -24.80 -7.10
N GLY A 400 -0.63 -23.56 -6.80
CA GLY A 400 -0.88 -22.91 -5.52
C GLY A 400 -2.01 -21.90 -5.64
N TYR A 401 -3.12 -22.12 -4.97
CA TYR A 401 -4.23 -21.18 -4.84
C TYR A 401 -4.08 -20.37 -3.56
N PHE A 402 -4.02 -19.04 -3.68
CA PHE A 402 -3.87 -18.10 -2.57
C PHE A 402 -5.17 -17.36 -2.36
N SER A 403 -5.73 -17.41 -1.15
CA SER A 403 -6.97 -16.72 -0.83
C SER A 403 -7.12 -16.39 0.65
N GLY A 404 -7.67 -15.21 0.95
CA GLY A 404 -8.22 -14.87 2.26
C GLY A 404 -9.67 -15.31 2.46
N ASP A 405 -10.29 -15.92 1.44
CA ASP A 405 -11.72 -16.21 1.39
C ASP A 405 -12.05 -17.70 1.33
N PHE A 406 -11.17 -18.58 1.80
CA PHE A 406 -11.47 -20.00 2.02
C PHE A 406 -12.38 -20.20 3.24
N ARG A 407 -13.58 -19.65 3.17
CA ARG A 407 -14.64 -19.61 4.19
C ARG A 407 -15.98 -19.38 3.50
N ASP A 408 -17.06 -19.14 4.25
CA ASP A 408 -18.35 -18.73 3.68
C ASP A 408 -18.21 -17.37 2.99
N HIS A 409 -17.95 -17.42 1.69
CA HIS A 409 -17.70 -16.26 0.84
C HIS A 409 -18.04 -16.56 -0.64
N PRO A 410 -18.53 -15.58 -1.43
CA PRO A 410 -18.85 -15.78 -2.84
C PRO A 410 -17.76 -16.44 -3.69
N VAL A 411 -16.50 -16.06 -3.49
CA VAL A 411 -15.36 -16.68 -4.21
C VAL A 411 -15.27 -18.17 -3.88
N ALA A 412 -15.36 -18.53 -2.59
CA ALA A 412 -15.35 -19.93 -2.16
C ALA A 412 -16.48 -20.74 -2.79
N TYR A 413 -17.70 -20.19 -2.79
CA TYR A 413 -18.86 -20.86 -3.40
C TYR A 413 -18.69 -21.12 -4.89
N LEU A 414 -17.98 -20.27 -5.59
CA LEU A 414 -17.72 -20.44 -7.02
C LEU A 414 -16.64 -21.50 -7.30
N VAL A 415 -15.58 -21.57 -6.49
CA VAL A 415 -14.41 -22.40 -6.81
C VAL A 415 -14.39 -23.77 -6.15
N THR A 416 -15.25 -24.03 -5.15
CA THR A 416 -15.19 -25.28 -4.38
C THR A 416 -15.33 -26.51 -5.28
N GLU A 417 -16.35 -26.55 -6.14
CA GLU A 417 -16.56 -27.67 -7.04
C GLU A 417 -15.47 -27.73 -8.14
N LEU A 418 -14.91 -26.62 -8.57
CA LEU A 418 -13.76 -26.59 -9.47
C LEU A 418 -12.58 -27.35 -8.85
N PHE A 419 -12.27 -27.13 -7.57
CA PHE A 419 -11.19 -27.84 -6.87
C PHE A 419 -11.46 -29.33 -6.79
N GLU A 420 -12.73 -29.73 -6.58
CA GLU A 420 -13.14 -31.14 -6.56
C GLU A 420 -13.02 -31.84 -7.93
N LYS A 421 -13.11 -31.07 -9.04
CA LYS A 421 -13.10 -31.60 -10.41
C LYS A 421 -11.73 -31.61 -11.09
N HIS A 422 -10.70 -31.07 -10.44
CA HIS A 422 -9.34 -31.06 -11.01
C HIS A 422 -8.80 -32.50 -11.23
N ASP A 423 -8.15 -32.71 -12.38
CA ASP A 423 -7.50 -33.98 -12.74
C ASP A 423 -6.23 -34.20 -11.91
N LYS A 424 -6.38 -34.96 -10.81
CA LYS A 424 -5.31 -35.28 -9.88
C LYS A 424 -4.15 -36.11 -10.51
N SER A 425 -4.37 -36.69 -11.68
CA SER A 425 -3.28 -37.36 -12.40
C SER A 425 -2.30 -36.39 -13.04
N LYS A 426 -2.74 -35.15 -13.34
CA LYS A 426 -1.97 -34.09 -14.01
C LYS A 426 -1.56 -32.96 -13.07
N PHE A 427 -2.36 -32.70 -12.03
CA PHE A 427 -2.20 -31.56 -11.14
C PHE A 427 -2.03 -31.98 -9.68
N GLU A 428 -1.17 -31.26 -8.98
CA GLU A 428 -0.98 -31.31 -7.54
C GLU A 428 -1.42 -29.97 -6.95
N LEU A 429 -2.44 -29.96 -6.08
CA LEU A 429 -3.09 -28.75 -5.61
C LEU A 429 -2.62 -28.36 -4.22
N PHE A 430 -2.20 -27.13 -4.07
CA PHE A 430 -1.82 -26.50 -2.81
C PHE A 430 -2.76 -25.32 -2.53
N ALA A 431 -3.27 -25.23 -1.31
CA ALA A 431 -3.97 -24.04 -0.85
C ALA A 431 -3.10 -23.26 0.14
N PHE A 432 -3.00 -21.95 -0.05
CA PHE A 432 -2.40 -21.02 0.89
C PHE A 432 -3.50 -20.10 1.44
N SER A 433 -3.99 -20.42 2.65
CA SER A 433 -5.02 -19.64 3.33
C SER A 433 -4.37 -18.45 4.02
N VAL A 434 -4.53 -17.24 3.45
CA VAL A 434 -3.79 -16.05 3.88
C VAL A 434 -4.48 -15.23 4.96
N SER A 435 -5.70 -15.58 5.35
CA SER A 435 -6.46 -15.00 6.47
C SER A 435 -6.68 -16.02 7.59
N ASP A 436 -7.12 -15.54 8.74
CA ASP A 436 -7.43 -16.38 9.89
C ASP A 436 -8.46 -17.46 9.55
N ARG A 437 -8.25 -18.64 10.12
CA ARG A 437 -9.14 -19.78 9.94
C ARG A 437 -10.51 -19.50 10.57
N ILE A 438 -11.56 -19.64 9.78
CA ILE A 438 -12.96 -19.59 10.22
C ILE A 438 -13.59 -20.95 9.88
N GLU A 439 -14.02 -21.67 10.89
CA GLU A 439 -14.66 -22.97 10.72
C GLU A 439 -16.06 -22.82 10.12
N SER A 440 -16.31 -23.53 9.03
CA SER A 440 -17.62 -23.64 8.38
C SER A 440 -17.70 -24.91 7.53
N GLU A 441 -18.89 -25.30 7.13
CA GLU A 441 -19.07 -26.47 6.23
C GLU A 441 -18.37 -26.21 4.88
N THR A 442 -18.43 -24.98 4.38
CA THR A 442 -17.72 -24.54 3.16
C THR A 442 -16.21 -24.72 3.32
N ARG A 443 -15.64 -24.32 4.46
CA ARG A 443 -14.23 -24.50 4.75
C ARG A 443 -13.82 -25.95 4.73
N LEU A 444 -14.55 -26.81 5.44
CA LEU A 444 -14.28 -28.24 5.50
C LEU A 444 -14.41 -28.93 4.13
N ARG A 445 -15.34 -28.46 3.29
CA ARG A 445 -15.50 -28.94 1.92
C ARG A 445 -14.34 -28.55 1.03
N ILE A 446 -13.88 -27.27 1.12
CA ILE A 446 -12.76 -26.74 0.33
C ILE A 446 -11.44 -27.45 0.67
N GLU A 447 -11.18 -27.81 1.90
CA GLU A 447 -9.93 -28.46 2.29
C GLU A 447 -9.71 -29.83 1.63
N LYS A 448 -10.77 -30.60 1.44
CA LYS A 448 -10.69 -32.00 0.98
C LYS A 448 -10.02 -32.22 -0.38
N PRO A 449 -10.24 -31.40 -1.41
CA PRO A 449 -9.66 -31.63 -2.73
C PRO A 449 -8.17 -31.28 -2.85
N PHE A 450 -7.56 -30.60 -1.89
CA PHE A 450 -6.15 -30.24 -1.95
C PHE A 450 -5.23 -31.37 -1.53
N ASP A 451 -4.08 -31.50 -2.20
CA ASP A 451 -3.02 -32.41 -1.76
C ASP A 451 -2.37 -31.85 -0.47
N GLU A 452 -2.26 -30.53 -0.35
CA GLU A 452 -1.83 -29.87 0.88
C GLU A 452 -2.60 -28.55 1.08
N PHE A 453 -3.20 -28.37 2.25
CA PHE A 453 -3.90 -27.15 2.65
C PHE A 453 -3.13 -26.47 3.79
N ILE A 454 -2.64 -25.24 3.57
CA ILE A 454 -1.69 -24.56 4.45
C ILE A 454 -2.29 -23.26 4.95
N ASP A 455 -2.50 -23.14 6.26
CA ASP A 455 -2.89 -21.89 6.90
C ASP A 455 -1.64 -21.04 7.14
N VAL A 456 -1.51 -19.94 6.41
CA VAL A 456 -0.34 -19.03 6.42
C VAL A 456 -0.65 -17.65 6.99
N ALA A 457 -1.79 -17.50 7.67
CA ALA A 457 -2.23 -16.23 8.26
C ALA A 457 -1.18 -15.60 9.19
N ASN A 458 -0.49 -16.45 9.97
CA ASN A 458 0.50 -16.03 10.96
C ASN A 458 1.94 -15.89 10.41
N LEU A 459 2.17 -16.24 9.15
CA LEU A 459 3.48 -16.09 8.51
C LEU A 459 3.62 -14.70 7.88
N SER A 460 4.85 -14.16 7.83
CA SER A 460 5.14 -12.96 7.06
C SER A 460 4.94 -13.21 5.56
N ASP A 461 4.72 -12.15 4.76
CA ASP A 461 4.57 -12.29 3.31
C ASP A 461 5.82 -12.93 2.67
N LYS A 462 7.00 -12.61 3.20
CA LYS A 462 8.27 -13.19 2.79
C LYS A 462 8.36 -14.69 3.09
N ASP A 463 7.92 -15.10 4.29
CA ASP A 463 7.96 -16.52 4.67
C ASP A 463 6.97 -17.33 3.82
N VAL A 464 5.79 -16.76 3.51
CA VAL A 464 4.83 -17.38 2.59
C VAL A 464 5.43 -17.53 1.19
N ALA A 465 6.12 -16.49 0.70
CA ALA A 465 6.78 -16.54 -0.61
C ALA A 465 7.91 -17.59 -0.64
N LEU A 466 8.71 -17.68 0.42
CA LEU A 466 9.76 -18.71 0.56
C LEU A 466 9.16 -20.11 0.62
N LEU A 467 8.08 -20.31 1.38
CA LEU A 467 7.40 -21.60 1.49
C LEU A 467 6.85 -22.05 0.12
N ALA A 468 6.23 -21.15 -0.64
CA ALA A 468 5.73 -21.46 -1.97
C ALA A 468 6.86 -21.87 -2.93
N ARG A 469 8.02 -21.18 -2.87
CA ARG A 469 9.22 -21.54 -3.64
C ARG A 469 9.82 -22.86 -3.20
N GLU A 470 9.85 -23.16 -1.89
CA GLU A 470 10.30 -24.44 -1.34
C GLU A 470 9.43 -25.61 -1.83
N LYS A 471 8.12 -25.44 -1.84
CA LYS A 471 7.15 -26.40 -2.41
C LYS A 471 7.29 -26.55 -3.92
N LYS A 472 8.04 -25.65 -4.59
CA LYS A 472 8.21 -25.59 -6.05
C LYS A 472 6.86 -25.46 -6.76
N ILE A 473 6.04 -24.50 -6.32
CA ILE A 473 4.80 -24.16 -6.99
C ILE A 473 5.13 -23.69 -8.41
N ASP A 474 4.51 -24.31 -9.41
CA ASP A 474 4.68 -23.98 -10.84
C ASP A 474 3.83 -22.78 -11.24
N ILE A 475 2.58 -22.79 -10.79
CA ILE A 475 1.57 -21.75 -11.10
C ILE A 475 0.96 -21.28 -9.78
N ALA A 476 1.12 -20.00 -9.47
CA ALA A 476 0.48 -19.37 -8.32
C ALA A 476 -0.73 -18.57 -8.80
N ILE A 477 -1.89 -18.81 -8.19
CA ILE A 477 -3.16 -18.19 -8.53
C ILE A 477 -3.60 -17.32 -7.36
N ASP A 478 -3.68 -16.01 -7.62
CA ASP A 478 -4.23 -15.03 -6.69
C ASP A 478 -5.75 -14.96 -6.89
N LEU A 479 -6.50 -15.49 -5.91
CA LEU A 479 -7.96 -15.45 -5.91
C LEU A 479 -8.51 -14.15 -5.30
N GLY A 480 -7.66 -13.30 -4.75
CA GLY A 480 -8.07 -12.09 -4.04
C GLY A 480 -7.80 -10.80 -4.80
N GLY A 481 -6.61 -10.65 -5.38
CA GLY A 481 -6.16 -9.41 -5.98
C GLY A 481 -6.19 -8.24 -4.99
N PHE A 482 -6.98 -7.19 -5.26
CA PHE A 482 -7.12 -6.02 -4.39
C PHE A 482 -8.41 -6.03 -3.57
N THR A 483 -8.90 -7.20 -3.19
CA THR A 483 -10.04 -7.33 -2.29
C THR A 483 -9.64 -7.36 -0.82
N LYS A 484 -10.63 -7.29 0.09
CA LYS A 484 -10.40 -7.37 1.53
C LYS A 484 -9.72 -8.71 1.90
N ASN A 485 -8.81 -8.69 2.84
CA ASN A 485 -8.02 -9.83 3.32
C ASN A 485 -7.03 -10.44 2.30
N SER A 486 -6.81 -9.82 1.14
CA SER A 486 -5.75 -10.20 0.21
C SER A 486 -4.38 -9.76 0.70
N ARG A 487 -3.32 -10.43 0.20
CA ARG A 487 -1.93 -10.12 0.52
C ARG A 487 -1.08 -10.03 -0.77
N PRO A 488 -1.28 -8.99 -1.61
CA PRO A 488 -0.61 -8.84 -2.91
C PRO A 488 0.92 -8.76 -2.81
N SER A 489 1.46 -8.30 -1.67
CA SER A 489 2.90 -8.28 -1.39
C SER A 489 3.58 -9.66 -1.48
N ILE A 490 2.85 -10.74 -1.26
CA ILE A 490 3.35 -12.10 -1.47
C ILE A 490 3.79 -12.28 -2.93
N PHE A 491 2.95 -11.87 -3.87
CA PHE A 491 3.20 -12.01 -5.32
C PHE A 491 4.27 -11.06 -5.83
N SER A 492 4.46 -9.90 -5.19
CA SER A 492 5.50 -8.92 -5.57
C SER A 492 6.93 -9.51 -5.46
N MET A 493 7.11 -10.54 -4.62
CA MET A 493 8.36 -11.29 -4.46
C MET A 493 8.54 -12.44 -5.47
N LYS A 494 7.62 -12.61 -6.43
CA LYS A 494 7.59 -13.69 -7.43
C LYS A 494 7.64 -15.07 -6.78
N VAL A 495 6.51 -15.56 -6.29
CA VAL A 495 6.40 -16.82 -5.53
C VAL A 495 6.46 -18.09 -6.39
N ALA A 496 6.10 -17.96 -7.67
CA ALA A 496 6.12 -19.04 -8.65
C ALA A 496 6.59 -18.52 -10.02
N PRO A 497 7.07 -19.40 -10.92
CA PRO A 497 7.42 -19.04 -12.29
C PRO A 497 6.29 -18.34 -13.04
N ILE A 498 5.05 -18.79 -12.82
CA ILE A 498 3.84 -18.26 -13.44
C ILE A 498 2.89 -17.76 -12.35
N GLN A 499 2.44 -16.51 -12.46
CA GLN A 499 1.52 -15.87 -11.51
C GLN A 499 0.28 -15.37 -12.24
N ILE A 500 -0.90 -15.73 -11.73
CA ILE A 500 -2.19 -15.49 -12.38
C ILE A 500 -3.14 -14.78 -11.42
N ASN A 501 -3.76 -13.67 -11.85
CA ASN A 501 -4.90 -13.07 -11.17
C ASN A 501 -6.19 -13.74 -11.63
N TYR A 502 -7.06 -14.12 -10.69
CA TYR A 502 -8.29 -14.82 -11.03
C TYR A 502 -9.42 -14.54 -10.05
N LEU A 503 -10.58 -14.24 -10.57
CA LEU A 503 -11.92 -14.28 -9.99
C LEU A 503 -12.24 -13.16 -8.98
N GLY A 504 -11.47 -12.98 -7.89
CA GLY A 504 -11.89 -12.10 -6.79
C GLY A 504 -11.84 -10.62 -7.12
N TYR A 505 -10.79 -10.18 -7.83
CA TYR A 505 -10.65 -8.80 -8.28
C TYR A 505 -10.93 -8.69 -9.79
N PRO A 506 -12.00 -7.99 -10.21
CA PRO A 506 -12.44 -7.92 -11.60
C PRO A 506 -11.79 -6.77 -12.36
N GLY A 507 -10.51 -6.88 -12.66
CA GLY A 507 -9.75 -5.84 -13.37
C GLY A 507 -8.29 -6.21 -13.58
N THR A 508 -7.53 -5.31 -14.18
CA THR A 508 -6.07 -5.43 -14.24
C THR A 508 -5.46 -5.13 -12.88
N THR A 509 -4.47 -5.91 -12.47
CA THR A 509 -3.71 -5.61 -11.24
C THR A 509 -2.73 -4.46 -11.42
N GLY A 510 -2.39 -4.08 -12.66
CA GLY A 510 -1.35 -3.09 -12.93
C GLY A 510 0.07 -3.55 -12.57
N ALA A 511 0.24 -4.81 -12.15
CA ALA A 511 1.49 -5.37 -11.66
C ALA A 511 2.29 -6.03 -12.77
N ASP A 512 3.56 -5.70 -12.91
CA ASP A 512 4.49 -6.30 -13.88
C ASP A 512 4.91 -7.73 -13.53
N TYR A 513 4.66 -8.16 -12.29
CA TYR A 513 4.97 -9.48 -11.79
C TYR A 513 3.81 -10.48 -11.89
N ILE A 514 2.60 -10.06 -12.30
CA ILE A 514 1.48 -10.94 -12.63
C ILE A 514 1.49 -11.21 -14.13
N ASP A 515 1.60 -12.47 -14.52
CA ASP A 515 1.79 -12.85 -15.92
C ASP A 515 0.45 -12.89 -16.69
N TYR A 516 -0.62 -13.35 -16.02
CA TYR A 516 -1.91 -13.58 -16.67
C TYR A 516 -3.09 -13.11 -15.81
N ASN A 517 -4.19 -12.77 -16.51
CA ASN A 517 -5.53 -12.56 -15.95
C ASN A 517 -6.51 -13.50 -16.65
N ILE A 518 -7.30 -14.29 -15.90
CA ILE A 518 -8.30 -15.21 -16.50
C ILE A 518 -9.60 -14.45 -16.74
N SER A 519 -10.09 -14.56 -17.99
CA SER A 519 -11.33 -13.92 -18.42
C SER A 519 -12.02 -14.72 -19.56
N ASP A 520 -13.02 -14.13 -20.18
CA ASP A 520 -13.62 -14.58 -21.44
C ASP A 520 -13.70 -13.43 -22.46
N LYS A 521 -13.97 -13.78 -23.74
CA LYS A 521 -13.99 -12.80 -24.85
C LYS A 521 -15.14 -11.80 -24.76
N PHE A 522 -16.19 -12.09 -23.99
CA PHE A 522 -17.31 -11.16 -23.80
C PHE A 522 -16.96 -10.07 -22.76
N ILE A 523 -16.12 -10.40 -21.78
CA ILE A 523 -15.68 -9.47 -20.76
C ILE A 523 -14.50 -8.66 -21.26
N ILE A 524 -13.46 -9.30 -21.82
CA ILE A 524 -12.27 -8.63 -22.37
C ILE A 524 -12.16 -8.98 -23.85
N PRO A 525 -12.90 -8.32 -24.74
CA PRO A 525 -12.68 -8.45 -26.18
C PRO A 525 -11.30 -7.88 -26.56
N GLU A 526 -10.84 -8.17 -27.77
CA GLU A 526 -9.47 -7.85 -28.21
C GLU A 526 -9.13 -6.35 -28.09
N GLU A 527 -10.08 -5.49 -28.41
CA GLU A 527 -9.91 -4.02 -28.33
C GLU A 527 -9.70 -3.50 -26.89
N LEU A 528 -10.10 -4.26 -25.85
CA LEU A 528 -9.92 -3.90 -24.45
C LEU A 528 -8.63 -4.49 -23.83
N GLN A 529 -7.92 -5.40 -24.50
CA GLN A 529 -6.65 -5.98 -24.00
C GLN A 529 -5.61 -4.92 -23.64
N LYS A 530 -5.57 -3.81 -24.36
CA LYS A 530 -4.64 -2.70 -24.12
C LYS A 530 -4.76 -2.05 -22.72
N TYR A 531 -5.88 -2.28 -22.05
CA TYR A 531 -6.13 -1.77 -20.69
C TYR A 531 -5.72 -2.76 -19.59
N TYR A 532 -4.99 -3.83 -19.96
CA TYR A 532 -4.44 -4.80 -19.01
C TYR A 532 -2.92 -4.84 -19.11
N THR A 533 -2.25 -4.97 -17.98
CA THR A 533 -0.80 -5.21 -17.92
C THR A 533 -0.49 -6.69 -18.14
N GLU A 534 -1.39 -7.54 -17.69
CA GLU A 534 -1.31 -8.99 -17.81
C GLU A 534 -1.71 -9.46 -19.22
N LYS A 535 -1.23 -10.62 -19.61
CA LYS A 535 -1.79 -11.36 -20.74
C LYS A 535 -3.09 -12.04 -20.33
N ILE A 536 -4.02 -12.19 -21.27
CA ILE A 536 -5.34 -12.73 -20.96
C ILE A 536 -5.39 -14.22 -21.30
N ILE A 537 -5.84 -15.02 -20.35
CA ILE A 537 -6.29 -16.39 -20.56
C ILE A 537 -7.79 -16.33 -20.85
N TYR A 538 -8.17 -16.67 -22.06
CA TYR A 538 -9.56 -16.72 -22.51
C TYR A 538 -10.15 -18.09 -22.30
N LEU A 539 -11.13 -18.19 -21.37
CA LEU A 539 -11.96 -19.37 -21.27
C LEU A 539 -13.04 -19.36 -22.38
N PRO A 540 -13.42 -20.53 -22.92
CA PRO A 540 -14.25 -20.58 -24.13
C PRO A 540 -15.71 -20.14 -23.90
N LYS A 541 -16.15 -20.10 -22.64
CA LYS A 541 -17.50 -19.70 -22.25
C LYS A 541 -17.44 -18.53 -21.26
N CYS A 542 -17.74 -18.75 -20.01
CA CYS A 542 -17.71 -17.75 -18.96
C CYS A 542 -16.43 -17.92 -18.12
N PHE A 543 -15.82 -16.80 -17.70
CA PHE A 543 -14.66 -16.83 -16.80
C PHE A 543 -15.01 -17.32 -15.39
N GLN A 544 -16.29 -17.19 -14.99
CA GLN A 544 -16.78 -17.52 -13.67
C GLN A 544 -17.17 -18.98 -13.60
N PRO A 545 -16.58 -19.80 -12.71
CA PRO A 545 -17.07 -21.14 -12.44
C PRO A 545 -18.40 -21.06 -11.68
N ASN A 546 -19.23 -22.06 -11.87
CA ASN A 546 -20.51 -22.15 -11.20
C ASN A 546 -20.74 -23.60 -10.80
N GLU A 547 -21.22 -23.84 -9.58
CA GLU A 547 -21.56 -25.20 -9.14
C GLU A 547 -22.62 -25.81 -10.06
N GLU A 548 -22.52 -27.12 -10.29
CA GLU A 548 -23.46 -27.86 -11.15
C GLU A 548 -24.85 -27.93 -10.51
N LYS A 549 -24.92 -28.21 -9.21
CA LYS A 549 -26.16 -28.37 -8.50
C LYS A 549 -26.57 -27.18 -7.65
N LEU A 550 -27.80 -26.71 -7.82
CA LEU A 550 -28.45 -25.75 -6.94
C LEU A 550 -29.28 -26.50 -5.90
N THR A 551 -28.95 -26.38 -4.64
CA THR A 551 -29.76 -26.90 -3.55
C THR A 551 -30.68 -25.80 -3.03
N LEU A 552 -31.98 -26.08 -2.95
CA LEU A 552 -32.95 -25.15 -2.37
C LEU A 552 -33.16 -25.46 -0.90
N GLY A 553 -33.36 -24.41 -0.11
CA GLY A 553 -33.68 -24.54 1.33
C GLY A 553 -35.06 -25.14 1.56
N LYS A 554 -35.26 -25.60 2.78
CA LYS A 554 -36.55 -26.15 3.25
C LYS A 554 -37.53 -25.04 3.67
N LYS A 555 -37.02 -23.83 3.92
CA LYS A 555 -37.84 -22.67 4.32
C LYS A 555 -38.69 -22.23 3.14
N ILE A 556 -40.00 -22.10 3.40
CA ILE A 556 -40.96 -21.64 2.42
C ILE A 556 -41.09 -20.11 2.59
N PHE A 557 -40.91 -19.39 1.52
CA PHE A 557 -41.08 -17.93 1.46
C PHE A 557 -42.32 -17.60 0.62
N SER A 558 -43.10 -16.60 1.07
CA SER A 558 -44.19 -16.01 0.30
C SER A 558 -43.92 -14.50 0.11
N ARG A 559 -44.59 -13.89 -0.85
CA ARG A 559 -44.54 -12.41 -1.01
C ARG A 559 -44.97 -11.73 0.28
N GLU A 560 -46.05 -12.21 0.90
CA GLU A 560 -46.55 -11.68 2.18
C GLU A 560 -45.50 -11.74 3.29
N SER A 561 -44.79 -12.87 3.43
CA SER A 561 -43.76 -13.06 4.49
C SER A 561 -42.57 -12.11 4.32
N GLU A 562 -42.31 -11.62 3.09
CA GLU A 562 -41.25 -10.67 2.75
C GLU A 562 -41.78 -9.22 2.62
N GLY A 563 -43.05 -8.98 2.94
CA GLY A 563 -43.68 -7.66 2.82
C GLY A 563 -43.87 -7.18 1.38
N LEU A 564 -43.89 -8.13 0.43
CA LEU A 564 -44.08 -7.84 -0.99
C LEU A 564 -45.57 -7.89 -1.34
N PRO A 565 -46.07 -6.98 -2.18
CA PRO A 565 -47.46 -7.05 -2.64
C PRO A 565 -47.69 -8.28 -3.52
N GLU A 566 -48.82 -8.97 -3.34
CA GLU A 566 -49.13 -10.23 -4.05
C GLU A 566 -49.22 -10.05 -5.56
N THR A 567 -49.83 -8.98 -6.03
CA THR A 567 -50.14 -8.73 -7.45
C THR A 567 -49.19 -7.75 -8.14
N ALA A 568 -48.25 -7.15 -7.38
CA ALA A 568 -47.30 -6.21 -7.93
C ALA A 568 -46.22 -6.89 -8.80
N PHE A 569 -45.69 -6.16 -9.77
CA PHE A 569 -44.47 -6.54 -10.43
C PHE A 569 -43.26 -6.20 -9.53
N ILE A 570 -42.45 -7.21 -9.22
CA ILE A 570 -41.35 -7.09 -8.27
C ILE A 570 -40.03 -6.94 -9.05
N PHE A 571 -39.56 -5.71 -9.17
CA PHE A 571 -38.18 -5.43 -9.52
C PHE A 571 -37.30 -5.78 -8.32
N SER A 572 -36.12 -6.33 -8.54
CA SER A 572 -35.19 -6.63 -7.44
C SER A 572 -33.76 -6.23 -7.76
N CYS A 573 -33.00 -5.84 -6.74
CA CYS A 573 -31.57 -5.64 -6.82
C CYS A 573 -30.90 -6.10 -5.55
N PHE A 574 -30.31 -7.30 -5.55
CA PHE A 574 -29.66 -7.90 -4.38
C PHE A 574 -28.14 -7.68 -4.38
N ASN A 575 -27.67 -6.67 -5.09
CA ASN A 575 -26.29 -6.22 -4.99
C ASN A 575 -26.03 -5.47 -3.68
N ASN A 576 -24.75 -5.39 -3.28
CA ASN A 576 -24.33 -4.54 -2.18
C ASN A 576 -24.63 -3.06 -2.48
N SER A 577 -24.98 -2.28 -1.47
CA SER A 577 -25.36 -0.86 -1.60
C SER A 577 -24.32 0.01 -2.28
N TRP A 578 -23.01 -0.27 -2.07
CA TRP A 578 -21.92 0.50 -2.70
C TRP A 578 -21.85 0.37 -4.23
N LYS A 579 -22.56 -0.59 -4.82
CA LYS A 579 -22.70 -0.72 -6.28
C LYS A 579 -23.81 0.17 -6.87
N ILE A 580 -24.66 0.71 -6.03
CA ILE A 580 -25.80 1.54 -6.43
C ILE A 580 -25.29 2.97 -6.58
N THR A 581 -25.19 3.46 -7.80
CA THR A 581 -24.83 4.84 -8.10
C THR A 581 -26.08 5.73 -8.23
N PRO A 582 -25.98 7.07 -8.04
CA PRO A 582 -27.13 7.96 -8.22
C PRO A 582 -27.76 7.82 -9.61
N LYS A 583 -26.94 7.55 -10.62
CA LYS A 583 -27.36 7.39 -12.02
C LYS A 583 -28.27 6.18 -12.20
N ILE A 584 -27.84 5.00 -11.73
CA ILE A 584 -28.64 3.78 -11.87
C ILE A 584 -29.89 3.83 -10.99
N PHE A 585 -29.80 4.43 -9.78
CA PHE A 585 -30.94 4.59 -8.91
C PHE A 585 -32.01 5.47 -9.55
N LYS A 586 -31.63 6.56 -10.23
CA LYS A 586 -32.56 7.40 -10.97
C LYS A 586 -33.31 6.63 -12.07
N LEU A 587 -32.63 5.77 -12.81
CA LEU A 587 -33.28 4.89 -13.82
C LEU A 587 -34.31 3.98 -13.15
N TRP A 588 -34.01 3.41 -11.98
CA TRP A 588 -35.00 2.59 -11.27
C TRP A 588 -36.20 3.38 -10.75
N MET A 589 -36.00 4.62 -10.33
CA MET A 589 -37.14 5.49 -9.96
C MET A 589 -38.02 5.83 -11.16
N ASN A 590 -37.43 6.03 -12.34
CA ASN A 590 -38.18 6.18 -13.58
C ASN A 590 -39.01 4.93 -13.88
N LEU A 591 -38.45 3.71 -13.71
CA LEU A 591 -39.21 2.46 -13.86
C LEU A 591 -40.43 2.41 -12.95
N LEU A 592 -40.22 2.74 -11.65
CA LEU A 592 -41.32 2.76 -10.70
C LEU A 592 -42.38 3.82 -11.05
N SER A 593 -42.00 4.96 -11.64
CA SER A 593 -42.96 5.98 -12.06
C SER A 593 -43.84 5.56 -13.24
N VAL A 594 -43.28 4.68 -14.12
CA VAL A 594 -43.96 4.23 -15.34
C VAL A 594 -44.75 2.93 -15.10
N VAL A 595 -44.26 2.02 -14.26
CA VAL A 595 -44.94 0.75 -13.96
C VAL A 595 -45.74 0.90 -12.65
N ASP A 596 -47.01 1.16 -12.80
CA ASP A 596 -47.90 1.39 -11.66
C ASP A 596 -47.95 0.18 -10.70
N GLY A 597 -47.98 0.47 -9.40
CA GLY A 597 -48.04 -0.57 -8.35
C GLY A 597 -46.77 -1.43 -8.19
N SER A 598 -45.79 -1.33 -9.06
CA SER A 598 -44.53 -2.07 -8.91
C SER A 598 -43.74 -1.65 -7.69
N VAL A 599 -42.88 -2.52 -7.22
CA VAL A 599 -41.97 -2.25 -6.10
C VAL A 599 -40.54 -2.62 -6.46
N LEU A 600 -39.57 -2.03 -5.76
CA LEU A 600 -38.16 -2.38 -5.86
C LEU A 600 -37.70 -3.04 -4.58
N TRP A 601 -37.27 -4.30 -4.68
CA TRP A 601 -36.91 -5.16 -3.58
C TRP A 601 -35.40 -5.29 -3.45
N PHE A 602 -34.86 -4.96 -2.27
CA PHE A 602 -33.45 -4.95 -1.93
C PHE A 602 -33.12 -5.99 -0.85
N PRO A 603 -31.86 -6.41 -0.70
CA PRO A 603 -31.40 -7.12 0.49
C PRO A 603 -31.42 -6.19 1.72
N GLY A 604 -31.16 -6.72 2.89
CA GLY A 604 -31.00 -5.91 4.11
C GLY A 604 -29.75 -5.07 4.04
N PHE A 605 -29.93 -3.75 4.02
CA PHE A 605 -28.86 -2.75 4.12
C PHE A 605 -28.75 -2.17 5.53
N SER A 606 -27.72 -1.37 5.79
CA SER A 606 -27.64 -0.58 7.00
C SER A 606 -28.82 0.43 7.07
N GLN A 607 -29.28 0.74 8.28
CA GLN A 607 -30.39 1.68 8.44
C GLN A 607 -30.11 3.04 7.81
N VAL A 608 -28.84 3.47 7.82
CA VAL A 608 -28.43 4.74 7.19
C VAL A 608 -28.61 4.67 5.67
N ALA A 609 -28.20 3.59 5.04
CA ALA A 609 -28.40 3.40 3.59
C ALA A 609 -29.88 3.33 3.21
N ILE A 610 -30.69 2.61 3.99
CA ILE A 610 -32.15 2.56 3.81
C ILE A 610 -32.77 3.95 3.87
N ASN A 611 -32.42 4.74 4.89
CA ASN A 611 -32.93 6.09 5.05
C ASN A 611 -32.53 7.02 3.89
N ASN A 612 -31.28 6.91 3.44
CA ASN A 612 -30.78 7.69 2.31
C ASN A 612 -31.50 7.32 1.00
N LEU A 613 -31.66 6.03 0.69
CA LEU A 613 -32.39 5.56 -0.49
C LEU A 613 -33.85 6.02 -0.48
N ARG A 614 -34.55 5.93 0.67
CA ARG A 614 -35.92 6.43 0.83
C ARG A 614 -36.01 7.94 0.64
N SER A 615 -35.06 8.69 1.21
CA SER A 615 -35.00 10.14 1.01
C SER A 615 -34.79 10.50 -0.46
N GLU A 616 -33.89 9.81 -1.16
CA GLU A 616 -33.66 10.05 -2.59
C GLU A 616 -34.88 9.66 -3.44
N SER A 617 -35.61 8.57 -3.11
CA SER A 617 -36.81 8.19 -3.84
C SER A 617 -37.90 9.28 -3.75
N VAL A 618 -38.09 9.86 -2.56
CA VAL A 618 -39.04 10.98 -2.33
C VAL A 618 -38.64 12.21 -3.14
N LYS A 619 -37.35 12.56 -3.18
CA LYS A 619 -36.85 13.68 -4.02
C LYS A 619 -37.14 13.47 -5.51
N LEU A 620 -37.15 12.19 -5.96
CA LEU A 620 -37.47 11.81 -7.34
C LEU A 620 -38.96 11.54 -7.57
N GLY A 621 -39.84 11.86 -6.61
CA GLY A 621 -41.28 11.77 -6.74
C GLY A 621 -41.87 10.36 -6.54
N ILE A 622 -41.12 9.44 -5.96
CA ILE A 622 -41.54 8.06 -5.72
C ILE A 622 -41.83 7.86 -4.21
N ASP A 623 -42.97 7.22 -3.91
CA ASP A 623 -43.29 6.82 -2.54
C ASP A 623 -42.23 5.88 -1.99
N GLN A 624 -41.61 6.28 -0.87
CA GLN A 624 -40.57 5.52 -0.19
C GLN A 624 -40.99 4.10 0.21
N ASN A 625 -42.27 3.82 0.37
CA ASN A 625 -42.82 2.52 0.72
C ASN A 625 -42.76 1.52 -0.46
N ARG A 626 -42.50 1.98 -1.67
CA ARG A 626 -42.25 1.13 -2.84
C ARG A 626 -40.82 0.57 -2.85
N LEU A 627 -39.94 1.03 -1.93
CA LEU A 627 -38.63 0.43 -1.68
C LEU A 627 -38.76 -0.55 -0.49
N ILE A 628 -38.69 -1.85 -0.79
CA ILE A 628 -38.83 -2.92 0.20
C ILE A 628 -37.44 -3.51 0.48
N PHE A 629 -37.13 -3.74 1.76
CA PHE A 629 -35.83 -4.27 2.19
C PHE A 629 -36.04 -5.59 2.92
N SER A 630 -35.38 -6.64 2.41
CA SER A 630 -35.45 -8.00 2.95
C SER A 630 -34.59 -8.19 4.18
N THR A 631 -34.88 -9.20 4.97
CA THR A 631 -33.95 -9.69 6.00
C THR A 631 -32.87 -10.55 5.37
N LYS A 632 -31.67 -10.59 5.98
CA LYS A 632 -30.56 -11.46 5.54
C LYS A 632 -30.86 -12.91 5.92
N GLU A 633 -30.67 -13.85 5.00
CA GLU A 633 -30.71 -15.28 5.30
C GLU A 633 -29.33 -15.79 5.71
N ASN A 634 -29.30 -16.72 6.66
CA ASN A 634 -28.06 -17.34 7.14
C ASN A 634 -27.60 -18.50 6.24
N LEU A 635 -28.58 -19.21 5.64
CA LEU A 635 -28.31 -20.34 4.75
C LEU A 635 -28.44 -19.91 3.29
N ARG A 636 -27.49 -20.31 2.46
CA ARG A 636 -27.49 -20.04 1.02
C ARG A 636 -28.66 -20.68 0.28
N GLU A 637 -29.06 -21.86 0.71
CA GLU A 637 -30.19 -22.58 0.16
C GLU A 637 -31.54 -21.85 0.41
N ASP A 638 -31.69 -21.22 1.58
CA ASP A 638 -32.87 -20.42 1.92
C ASP A 638 -32.86 -19.11 1.09
N TYR A 639 -31.69 -18.51 0.91
CA TYR A 639 -31.53 -17.35 0.02
C TYR A 639 -31.98 -17.67 -1.41
N TYR A 640 -31.60 -18.83 -1.98
CA TYR A 640 -32.08 -19.25 -3.31
C TYR A 640 -33.60 -19.43 -3.38
N SER A 641 -34.21 -19.94 -2.30
CA SER A 641 -35.65 -20.08 -2.24
C SER A 641 -36.38 -18.74 -2.17
N LYS A 642 -35.77 -17.78 -1.46
CA LYS A 642 -36.31 -16.43 -1.29
C LYS A 642 -36.29 -15.61 -2.58
N ILE A 643 -35.15 -15.54 -3.29
CA ILE A 643 -34.99 -14.67 -4.45
C ILE A 643 -35.91 -15.01 -5.63
N LYS A 644 -36.48 -16.21 -5.64
CA LYS A 644 -37.51 -16.62 -6.63
C LYS A 644 -38.81 -15.81 -6.57
N LEU A 645 -39.04 -15.06 -5.50
CA LEU A 645 -40.22 -14.19 -5.36
C LEU A 645 -40.13 -12.94 -6.27
N ALA A 646 -38.93 -12.58 -6.73
CA ALA A 646 -38.74 -11.50 -7.68
C ALA A 646 -39.22 -11.89 -9.08
N ASP A 647 -39.73 -10.92 -9.83
CA ASP A 647 -40.07 -11.11 -11.24
C ASP A 647 -38.86 -10.91 -12.12
N ILE A 648 -38.10 -9.82 -11.95
CA ILE A 648 -36.82 -9.60 -12.62
C ILE A 648 -35.78 -9.02 -11.66
N PHE A 649 -34.49 -9.22 -12.03
CA PHE A 649 -33.38 -8.58 -11.37
C PHE A 649 -32.87 -7.40 -12.21
N LEU A 650 -32.75 -6.24 -11.59
CA LEU A 650 -32.16 -5.04 -12.15
C LEU A 650 -30.70 -4.96 -11.75
N ASP A 651 -29.80 -5.06 -12.73
CA ASP A 651 -28.37 -5.02 -12.46
C ASP A 651 -27.87 -3.59 -12.21
N CYS A 652 -26.81 -3.46 -11.39
CA CYS A 652 -26.13 -2.21 -11.11
C CYS A 652 -25.19 -1.80 -12.24
N PHE A 653 -24.79 -0.52 -12.24
CA PHE A 653 -23.81 0.05 -13.14
C PHE A 653 -23.03 1.18 -12.44
N PRO A 654 -21.70 1.28 -12.60
CA PRO A 654 -20.82 0.49 -13.48
C PRO A 654 -20.39 -0.88 -12.92
N TYR A 655 -20.52 -1.15 -11.64
CA TYR A 655 -20.17 -2.45 -11.07
C TYR A 655 -21.40 -3.36 -11.01
N GLY A 656 -21.52 -4.25 -11.99
CA GLY A 656 -22.63 -5.19 -12.12
C GLY A 656 -22.59 -6.34 -11.10
N ALA A 657 -23.59 -7.20 -11.18
CA ALA A 657 -23.70 -8.43 -10.43
C ALA A 657 -22.81 -9.53 -11.03
N HIS A 658 -22.09 -10.24 -10.20
CA HIS A 658 -21.26 -11.38 -10.57
C HIS A 658 -21.91 -12.68 -10.05
N THR A 659 -21.53 -13.13 -8.84
CA THR A 659 -22.15 -14.28 -8.18
C THR A 659 -23.66 -14.08 -8.02
N THR A 660 -24.11 -12.89 -7.63
CA THR A 660 -25.53 -12.56 -7.48
C THR A 660 -26.27 -12.75 -8.81
N ALA A 661 -25.69 -12.35 -9.96
CA ALA A 661 -26.31 -12.57 -11.26
C ALA A 661 -26.49 -14.07 -11.55
N SER A 662 -25.46 -14.87 -11.31
CA SER A 662 -25.54 -16.32 -11.46
C SER A 662 -26.61 -16.93 -10.55
N ASP A 663 -26.73 -16.47 -9.30
CA ASP A 663 -27.73 -16.96 -8.33
C ASP A 663 -29.15 -16.67 -8.79
N PHE A 664 -29.44 -15.45 -9.29
CA PHE A 664 -30.76 -15.10 -9.81
C PHE A 664 -31.11 -15.87 -11.07
N LEU A 665 -30.19 -15.93 -12.04
CA LEU A 665 -30.39 -16.71 -13.27
C LEU A 665 -30.69 -18.19 -12.97
N ARG A 666 -29.90 -18.81 -12.09
CA ARG A 666 -30.14 -20.21 -11.66
C ARG A 666 -31.45 -20.42 -10.94
N SER A 667 -31.94 -19.39 -10.25
CA SER A 667 -33.25 -19.41 -9.57
C SER A 667 -34.42 -19.17 -10.52
N GLY A 668 -34.15 -18.99 -11.82
CA GLY A 668 -35.17 -18.78 -12.85
C GLY A 668 -35.69 -17.35 -12.92
N VAL A 669 -34.95 -16.38 -12.40
CA VAL A 669 -35.29 -14.94 -12.44
C VAL A 669 -34.47 -14.26 -13.54
N PRO A 670 -35.11 -13.68 -14.56
CA PRO A 670 -34.43 -12.93 -15.62
C PRO A 670 -33.70 -11.71 -15.09
N ILE A 671 -32.60 -11.33 -15.77
CA ILE A 671 -31.79 -10.16 -15.41
C ILE A 671 -31.79 -9.16 -16.54
N VAL A 672 -32.00 -7.89 -16.27
CA VAL A 672 -31.71 -6.79 -17.18
C VAL A 672 -30.39 -6.14 -16.76
N THR A 673 -29.40 -6.08 -17.64
CA THR A 673 -28.08 -5.51 -17.38
C THR A 673 -27.71 -4.44 -18.39
N LEU A 674 -26.97 -3.40 -17.91
CA LEU A 674 -26.37 -2.38 -18.75
C LEU A 674 -24.89 -2.72 -18.99
N ARG A 675 -24.54 -3.07 -20.22
CA ARG A 675 -23.15 -3.45 -20.56
C ARG A 675 -22.30 -2.21 -20.77
N GLY A 676 -21.23 -2.09 -20.00
CA GLY A 676 -20.22 -1.03 -20.11
C GLY A 676 -18.93 -1.48 -20.82
N THR A 677 -17.84 -0.83 -20.45
CA THR A 677 -16.52 -1.00 -21.05
C THR A 677 -15.49 -1.65 -20.12
N THR A 678 -15.78 -1.72 -18.83
CA THR A 678 -14.88 -2.30 -17.82
C THR A 678 -15.27 -3.73 -17.45
N PHE A 679 -14.35 -4.49 -16.89
CA PHE A 679 -14.59 -5.87 -16.47
C PHE A 679 -15.87 -6.01 -15.63
N PRO A 680 -16.03 -5.26 -14.51
CA PRO A 680 -17.18 -5.47 -13.63
C PRO A 680 -18.53 -5.10 -14.25
N SER A 681 -18.56 -4.25 -15.27
CA SER A 681 -19.79 -3.86 -15.99
C SER A 681 -20.21 -4.86 -17.08
N ARG A 682 -19.42 -5.92 -17.31
CA ARG A 682 -19.63 -6.86 -18.41
C ARG A 682 -19.92 -8.29 -17.96
N VAL A 683 -19.76 -8.60 -16.66
CA VAL A 683 -19.90 -9.98 -16.13
C VAL A 683 -21.32 -10.53 -16.33
N ALA A 684 -22.35 -9.78 -15.94
CA ALA A 684 -23.74 -10.23 -16.14
C ALA A 684 -24.07 -10.43 -17.62
N SER A 685 -23.51 -9.59 -18.52
CA SER A 685 -23.65 -9.77 -19.97
C SER A 685 -23.02 -11.07 -20.45
N SER A 686 -21.84 -11.46 -19.95
CA SER A 686 -21.22 -12.74 -20.29
C SER A 686 -22.10 -13.93 -19.87
N LEU A 687 -22.68 -13.89 -18.65
CA LEU A 687 -23.61 -14.92 -18.18
C LEU A 687 -24.85 -15.04 -19.08
N LEU A 688 -25.47 -13.92 -19.47
CA LEU A 688 -26.65 -13.87 -20.34
C LEU A 688 -26.36 -14.41 -21.73
N ILE A 689 -25.23 -14.06 -22.32
CA ILE A 689 -24.80 -14.57 -23.64
C ILE A 689 -24.65 -16.10 -23.59
N ASN A 690 -24.02 -16.62 -22.54
CA ASN A 690 -23.87 -18.07 -22.37
C ASN A 690 -25.18 -18.80 -22.13
N LEU A 691 -26.25 -18.10 -21.73
CA LEU A 691 -27.62 -18.60 -21.61
C LEU A 691 -28.50 -18.25 -22.85
N ASN A 692 -27.92 -17.73 -23.92
CA ASN A 692 -28.62 -17.28 -25.13
C ASN A 692 -29.75 -16.27 -24.81
N LEU A 693 -29.54 -15.35 -23.89
CA LEU A 693 -30.46 -14.29 -23.45
C LEU A 693 -29.90 -12.89 -23.76
N SER A 694 -29.24 -12.74 -24.89
CA SER A 694 -28.61 -11.47 -25.30
C SER A 694 -29.63 -10.31 -25.45
N GLU A 695 -30.91 -10.58 -25.63
CA GLU A 695 -31.99 -9.61 -25.66
C GLU A 695 -32.17 -8.87 -24.33
N LEU A 696 -31.65 -9.37 -23.21
CA LEU A 696 -31.70 -8.74 -21.90
C LEU A 696 -30.49 -7.85 -21.60
N ILE A 697 -29.59 -7.66 -22.57
CA ILE A 697 -28.39 -6.85 -22.47
C ILE A 697 -28.62 -5.51 -23.10
N ALA A 698 -28.74 -4.47 -22.29
CA ALA A 698 -28.81 -3.09 -22.76
C ALA A 698 -27.39 -2.53 -23.04
N THR A 699 -27.29 -1.64 -24.01
CA THR A 699 -26.07 -0.89 -24.35
C THR A 699 -26.20 0.61 -24.09
N THR A 700 -27.41 1.08 -23.78
CA THR A 700 -27.72 2.46 -23.37
C THR A 700 -28.71 2.44 -22.23
N GLU A 701 -28.75 3.53 -21.45
CA GLU A 701 -29.67 3.70 -20.34
C GLU A 701 -31.15 3.63 -20.81
N LEU A 702 -31.45 4.26 -21.95
CA LEU A 702 -32.79 4.22 -22.51
C LEU A 702 -33.21 2.78 -22.88
N ASN A 703 -32.28 2.00 -23.43
CA ASN A 703 -32.53 0.61 -23.74
C ASN A 703 -32.73 -0.25 -22.49
N TYR A 704 -31.97 0.05 -21.39
CA TYR A 704 -32.13 -0.62 -20.12
C TYR A 704 -33.52 -0.38 -19.53
N GLU A 705 -33.98 0.89 -19.50
CA GLU A 705 -35.33 1.25 -19.06
C GLU A 705 -36.40 0.58 -19.95
N SER A 706 -36.28 0.68 -21.27
CA SER A 706 -37.25 0.11 -22.19
C SER A 706 -37.42 -1.41 -22.03
N LEU A 707 -36.31 -2.14 -21.87
CA LEU A 707 -36.34 -3.59 -21.62
C LEU A 707 -37.07 -3.95 -20.31
N ALA A 708 -36.74 -3.23 -19.25
CA ALA A 708 -37.36 -3.47 -17.93
C ALA A 708 -38.86 -3.15 -17.95
N ILE A 709 -39.29 -2.07 -18.63
CA ILE A 709 -40.67 -1.69 -18.79
C ILE A 709 -41.43 -2.73 -19.66
N GLU A 710 -40.81 -3.19 -20.76
CA GLU A 710 -41.42 -4.19 -21.64
C GLU A 710 -41.68 -5.49 -20.90
N LEU A 711 -40.69 -5.98 -20.12
CA LEU A 711 -40.87 -7.17 -19.29
C LEU A 711 -41.99 -7.00 -18.25
N ALA A 712 -42.15 -5.81 -17.66
CA ALA A 712 -43.17 -5.55 -16.65
C ALA A 712 -44.57 -5.37 -17.21
N ARG A 713 -44.71 -4.82 -18.43
CA ARG A 713 -46.00 -4.47 -19.04
C ARG A 713 -46.52 -5.47 -20.08
N ASN A 714 -45.67 -6.39 -20.53
CA ASN A 714 -46.00 -7.40 -21.50
C ASN A 714 -45.90 -8.81 -20.90
N PRO A 715 -46.94 -9.32 -20.22
CA PRO A 715 -46.89 -10.63 -19.57
C PRO A 715 -46.52 -11.78 -20.53
N LYS A 716 -46.93 -11.69 -21.78
CA LYS A 716 -46.59 -12.73 -22.76
C LYS A 716 -45.08 -12.76 -23.03
N TYR A 717 -44.46 -11.63 -23.26
CA TYR A 717 -43.00 -11.52 -23.48
C TYR A 717 -42.24 -11.93 -22.21
N PHE A 718 -42.70 -11.53 -21.05
CA PHE A 718 -42.09 -11.94 -19.77
C PHE A 718 -42.09 -13.47 -19.60
N GLU A 719 -43.23 -14.14 -19.85
CA GLU A 719 -43.31 -15.60 -19.76
C GLU A 719 -42.46 -16.32 -20.80
N GLU A 720 -42.37 -15.76 -22.05
CA GLU A 720 -41.49 -16.28 -23.10
C GLU A 720 -40.01 -16.22 -22.68
N VAL A 721 -39.56 -15.09 -22.12
CA VAL A 721 -38.18 -14.90 -21.59
C VAL A 721 -37.91 -15.85 -20.42
N LYS A 722 -38.84 -15.95 -19.49
CA LYS A 722 -38.69 -16.83 -18.30
C LYS A 722 -38.63 -18.33 -18.71
N ALA A 723 -39.49 -18.75 -19.62
CA ALA A 723 -39.49 -20.11 -20.16
C ALA A 723 -38.16 -20.40 -20.90
N LYS A 724 -37.65 -19.45 -21.69
CA LYS A 724 -36.38 -19.54 -22.39
C LYS A 724 -35.22 -19.66 -21.40
N LEU A 725 -35.20 -18.86 -20.33
CA LEU A 725 -34.20 -18.94 -19.25
C LEU A 725 -34.21 -20.33 -18.63
N ILE A 726 -35.36 -20.83 -18.18
CA ILE A 726 -35.48 -22.14 -17.52
C ILE A 726 -35.00 -23.28 -18.42
N LYS A 727 -35.39 -23.23 -19.72
CA LYS A 727 -34.92 -24.20 -20.71
C LYS A 727 -33.39 -24.15 -20.85
N ASN A 728 -32.81 -22.96 -20.94
CA ASN A 728 -31.41 -22.78 -21.24
C ASN A 728 -30.50 -23.09 -20.01
N ILE A 729 -30.95 -22.87 -18.79
CA ILE A 729 -30.24 -23.30 -17.57
C ILE A 729 -29.94 -24.80 -17.65
N ASN A 730 -30.91 -25.62 -18.03
CA ASN A 730 -30.79 -27.07 -18.04
C ASN A 730 -29.94 -27.61 -19.22
N SER A 731 -29.74 -26.82 -20.26
CA SER A 731 -29.01 -27.24 -21.49
C SER A 731 -27.65 -26.55 -21.65
N SER A 732 -27.40 -25.47 -20.91
CA SER A 732 -26.16 -24.70 -21.00
C SER A 732 -24.98 -25.39 -20.29
N THR A 733 -23.80 -25.25 -20.89
CA THR A 733 -22.54 -25.65 -20.25
C THR A 733 -22.07 -24.66 -19.16
N LEU A 734 -22.78 -23.55 -18.97
CA LEU A 734 -22.44 -22.53 -17.96
C LEU A 734 -22.35 -23.10 -16.53
N PHE A 735 -23.18 -24.09 -16.23
CA PHE A 735 -23.25 -24.78 -14.94
C PHE A 735 -22.61 -26.18 -14.98
N ASN A 736 -21.74 -26.46 -15.95
CA ASN A 736 -20.99 -27.71 -16.05
C ASN A 736 -19.56 -27.52 -15.53
N THR A 737 -19.37 -27.71 -14.23
CA THR A 737 -18.07 -27.52 -13.57
C THR A 737 -17.00 -28.48 -14.11
N ALA A 738 -17.37 -29.70 -14.50
CA ALA A 738 -16.41 -30.66 -15.07
C ALA A 738 -15.84 -30.18 -16.42
N GLN A 739 -16.67 -29.60 -17.29
CA GLN A 739 -16.21 -29.00 -18.54
C GLN A 739 -15.37 -27.74 -18.28
N TYR A 740 -15.80 -26.93 -17.31
CA TYR A 740 -15.05 -25.74 -16.89
C TYR A 740 -13.65 -26.12 -16.40
N ALA A 741 -13.52 -27.14 -15.55
CA ALA A 741 -12.24 -27.63 -15.05
C ALA A 741 -11.29 -28.03 -16.18
N LYS A 742 -11.79 -28.76 -17.19
CA LYS A 742 -10.99 -29.13 -18.38
C LYS A 742 -10.45 -27.91 -19.13
N SER A 743 -11.29 -26.90 -19.31
CA SER A 743 -10.87 -25.68 -20.04
C SER A 743 -9.81 -24.88 -19.26
N ILE A 744 -9.99 -24.67 -17.95
CA ILE A 744 -9.00 -23.95 -17.15
C ILE A 744 -7.68 -24.73 -17.06
N GLU A 745 -7.74 -26.06 -16.91
CA GLU A 745 -6.57 -26.96 -16.92
C GLU A 745 -5.81 -26.91 -18.23
N SER A 746 -6.51 -26.85 -19.37
CA SER A 746 -5.90 -26.66 -20.69
C SER A 746 -5.07 -25.39 -20.74
N SER A 747 -5.56 -24.29 -20.15
CA SER A 747 -4.82 -23.03 -20.09
C SER A 747 -3.61 -23.11 -19.18
N TYR A 748 -3.69 -23.79 -18.05
CA TYR A 748 -2.56 -24.01 -17.14
C TYR A 748 -1.46 -24.81 -17.81
N ILE A 749 -1.79 -25.86 -18.55
CA ILE A 749 -0.83 -26.65 -19.32
C ILE A 749 -0.15 -25.77 -20.39
N GLN A 750 -0.92 -24.96 -21.13
CA GLN A 750 -0.34 -24.06 -22.14
C GLN A 750 0.59 -23.02 -21.54
N ALA A 751 0.22 -22.39 -20.40
CA ALA A 751 1.08 -21.44 -19.69
C ALA A 751 2.36 -22.12 -19.19
N TYR A 752 2.25 -23.33 -18.62
CA TYR A 752 3.37 -24.13 -18.14
C TYR A 752 4.32 -24.52 -19.25
N ASP A 753 3.79 -24.97 -20.40
CA ASP A 753 4.60 -25.33 -21.58
C ASP A 753 5.32 -24.10 -22.16
N ARG A 754 4.66 -22.93 -22.24
CA ARG A 754 5.30 -21.67 -22.66
C ARG A 754 6.49 -21.34 -21.78
N TYR A 755 6.33 -21.40 -20.45
CA TYR A 755 7.41 -21.14 -19.50
C TYR A 755 8.59 -22.11 -19.71
N HIS A 756 8.33 -23.42 -19.82
CA HIS A 756 9.38 -24.41 -20.00
C HIS A 756 10.08 -24.34 -21.38
N ASN A 757 9.39 -23.82 -22.39
CA ASN A 757 9.96 -23.52 -23.70
C ASN A 757 10.66 -22.14 -23.76
N CYS A 758 10.83 -21.45 -22.63
CA CYS A 758 11.44 -20.12 -22.53
C CYS A 758 10.72 -19.04 -23.35
N LEU A 759 9.43 -19.19 -23.59
CA LEU A 759 8.60 -18.19 -24.25
C LEU A 759 8.06 -17.20 -23.22
N LYS A 760 8.00 -15.93 -23.59
CA LYS A 760 7.36 -14.91 -22.76
C LYS A 760 5.85 -15.18 -22.64
N PRO A 761 5.19 -14.73 -21.56
CA PRO A 761 3.74 -14.74 -21.48
C PRO A 761 3.09 -14.12 -22.73
N ASP A 762 2.02 -14.72 -23.20
CA ASP A 762 1.20 -14.24 -24.32
C ASP A 762 -0.24 -14.70 -24.14
N HIS A 763 -1.20 -14.10 -24.84
CA HIS A 763 -2.59 -14.47 -24.72
C HIS A 763 -2.81 -15.96 -25.02
N ILE A 764 -3.65 -16.62 -24.20
CA ILE A 764 -3.95 -18.04 -24.29
C ILE A 764 -5.45 -18.21 -24.53
N GLU A 765 -5.80 -19.04 -25.50
CA GLU A 765 -7.16 -19.53 -25.68
C GLU A 765 -7.26 -20.94 -25.10
N ALA A 766 -8.05 -21.08 -24.02
CA ALA A 766 -8.33 -22.39 -23.44
C ALA A 766 -9.24 -23.20 -24.35
N ILE A 767 -9.01 -24.51 -24.37
CA ILE A 767 -9.74 -25.46 -25.24
C ILE A 767 -10.83 -26.15 -24.43
#